data_2265a7a3c011526b98cb470a96443209
#
_entry.id   2265a7a3c011526b98cb470a96443209
#
_cell.length_a   1.000
_cell.length_b   1.000
_cell.length_c   1.000
_cell.angle_alpha   90.00
_cell.angle_beta   90.00
_cell.angle_gamma   90.00
#
_symmetry.space_group_name_H-M   'P 1'
#
loop_
_entity.id
_entity.type
_entity.pdbx_description
1 polymer ?
#
loop_
_entity_poly.entity_id
_entity_poly.type
_entity_poly.pdbx_seq_one_letter_code
_entity_poly.pdbx_strand_id
1 'polypeptide(L)'
;MLTCSAQNAATTITPTRPGSQQIPALPTMPYQPTVGKLAIGSTKAMPSHEEEADLQADFSIQGGQSQVEVWSENFDTDLSQWDINNEVKDGWGPITIELASTSSKKVPFNTYDADDVTSLHIEGDYRVSKRNMAYVTSGDIAVPQNAILHAFVGYSEWEECALFITVSTDNFETETELWNSMNCGITGWHWQEINSDLSQFAGQTIKLRLTYGEGTKSNFGVGGYMGDFYVDGLSITGVQSVQEVSVKTGDIIQMADLSTGNIARWEWLFPGGTPAESTDQNPTVYYEKAGEYDVTLNVYDADEQMASITKLGFVKVEGQEPVAGIAFPAGFRDLNTRMRMVAPFAEVEYKDASAGFPDQYSWTFYTPYDLEHGGAFFQPDTIYTTRDVKVRHERLDKNYVLHIAQNDLGYAYVEDSVSVKFDALVTNFLPTDGYQTNFVDGDLTMPGANKMGITAWAERFSKPSVPVVLEGMYVNFTKATPGDDLMNQIASVDFSLYTSENGLPGEPIALLDSWTMTELNYAMTTNSGIVTVELSAPIVIDQEVFVVIDGIPEKADDLECAIAMAPLRSEGNTAYMLNKGTWRPFTGYFDAAPGGQTSLAVFPYYRHSVVVPAAFEEIVLDGDLSQQRIIVGADSTTVSQEAGQAEVYVFANRGLQAYQQPSEEWLRITGKPGEYTVDTLTVEYDALPEGIDRREATLTVSDGITTLPLRFIQQRVDIPEPTGINAVEPEARSQEREVYDVQGRRQPDGIIGRGIYVVRKGKDSYKLLK
;
A
#
# COMPACT_ATOMS: atom_id res chain seq x y z
N MET A 1 -22.34 0.17 29.00
CA MET A 1 -21.15 0.46 28.20
C MET A 1 -20.06 -0.48 28.69
N LEU A 2 -20.05 -1.67 28.18
CA LEU A 2 -18.96 -2.63 28.35
C LEU A 2 -18.26 -2.65 26.99
N THR A 3 -17.09 -2.10 26.97
CA THR A 3 -16.16 -2.17 25.84
C THR A 3 -15.85 -3.62 25.60
N CYS A 4 -15.98 -4.08 24.37
CA CYS A 4 -15.32 -5.29 23.90
C CYS A 4 -13.84 -5.12 24.22
N SER A 5 -13.34 -5.74 25.27
CA SER A 5 -11.94 -5.62 25.63
C SER A 5 -11.12 -6.57 24.78
N ALA A 6 -11.01 -6.24 23.50
CA ALA A 6 -9.77 -6.52 22.81
C ALA A 6 -8.74 -5.57 23.43
N GLN A 7 -8.03 -6.00 24.45
CA GLN A 7 -6.89 -5.24 24.93
C GLN A 7 -5.89 -5.19 23.80
N ASN A 8 -5.78 -4.00 23.23
CA ASN A 8 -4.77 -3.65 22.25
C ASN A 8 -3.38 -3.89 22.82
N ALA A 9 -2.85 -5.07 22.62
CA ALA A 9 -1.43 -5.19 22.35
C ALA A 9 -1.31 -4.92 20.85
N ALA A 10 -1.01 -3.69 20.50
CA ALA A 10 -0.77 -3.29 19.11
C ALA A 10 0.51 -3.96 18.63
N THR A 11 0.38 -5.15 18.13
CA THR A 11 1.30 -5.72 17.15
C THR A 11 0.40 -6.37 16.13
N THR A 12 0.04 -5.60 15.13
CA THR A 12 -0.69 -6.09 13.97
C THR A 12 0.23 -7.03 13.23
N ILE A 13 0.09 -8.32 13.46
CA ILE A 13 0.67 -9.34 12.60
C ILE A 13 -0.51 -9.84 11.77
N THR A 14 -0.63 -9.32 10.59
CA THR A 14 -1.54 -9.82 9.58
C THR A 14 -1.05 -11.19 9.12
N PRO A 15 -1.91 -12.23 9.05
CA PRO A 15 -1.50 -13.48 8.43
C PRO A 15 -1.16 -13.20 6.97
N THR A 16 0.08 -13.46 6.61
CA THR A 16 0.60 -13.21 5.28
C THR A 16 0.03 -14.20 4.30
N ARG A 17 -0.86 -13.74 3.45
CA ARG A 17 -1.09 -14.39 2.16
C ARG A 17 0.22 -14.42 1.39
N PRO A 18 0.53 -15.46 0.64
CA PRO A 18 1.59 -15.40 -0.35
C PRO A 18 1.25 -14.27 -1.33
N GLY A 19 1.99 -13.17 -1.28
CA GLY A 19 1.83 -12.03 -2.20
C GLY A 19 1.58 -10.66 -1.60
N SER A 20 1.40 -10.51 -0.27
CA SER A 20 1.27 -9.18 0.34
C SER A 20 1.98 -9.12 1.69
N GLN A 21 3.28 -8.87 1.69
CA GLN A 21 3.98 -8.51 2.93
C GLN A 21 4.15 -7.00 3.01
N GLN A 22 3.69 -6.43 4.12
CA GLN A 22 3.96 -5.05 4.46
C GLN A 22 5.39 -4.90 4.97
N ILE A 23 6.04 -3.82 4.53
CA ILE A 23 7.36 -3.41 5.01
C ILE A 23 7.24 -3.10 6.51
N PRO A 24 8.17 -3.58 7.36
CA PRO A 24 8.19 -3.19 8.77
C PRO A 24 8.41 -1.68 8.88
N ALA A 25 7.52 -1.00 9.59
CA ALA A 25 7.71 0.40 9.96
C ALA A 25 8.92 0.51 10.90
N LEU A 26 9.77 1.49 10.66
CA LEU A 26 10.90 1.84 11.53
C LEU A 26 10.44 2.03 12.98
N PRO A 27 11.20 1.57 13.96
CA PRO A 27 10.81 1.62 15.36
C PRO A 27 10.72 3.06 15.84
N THR A 28 9.55 3.44 16.33
CA THR A 28 9.36 4.66 17.11
C THR A 28 9.85 4.41 18.54
N MET A 29 10.50 5.41 19.07
CA MET A 29 11.22 5.50 20.32
C MET A 29 10.59 4.87 21.58
N PRO A 30 11.38 4.47 22.57
CA PRO A 30 10.94 3.61 23.65
C PRO A 30 10.09 4.33 24.69
N TYR A 31 9.03 3.66 25.10
CA TYR A 31 8.22 3.96 26.28
C TYR A 31 9.05 3.74 27.54
N GLN A 32 9.19 4.77 28.39
CA GLN A 32 9.76 4.63 29.72
C GLN A 32 8.67 4.26 30.75
N PRO A 33 8.77 3.13 31.46
CA PRO A 33 7.86 2.84 32.54
C PRO A 33 8.26 3.61 33.82
N THR A 34 7.30 4.31 34.39
CA THR A 34 7.42 4.91 35.71
C THR A 34 7.39 3.84 36.80
N VAL A 35 8.50 3.65 37.46
CA VAL A 35 8.59 2.73 38.60
C VAL A 35 8.02 3.40 39.86
N GLY A 36 6.91 2.86 40.35
CA GLY A 36 6.36 3.20 41.68
C GLY A 36 7.20 2.58 42.79
N LYS A 37 7.70 3.42 43.70
CA LYS A 37 8.42 2.98 44.90
C LYS A 37 7.48 2.29 45.87
N LEU A 38 7.72 1.00 46.16
CA LEU A 38 7.26 0.37 47.41
C LEU A 38 8.41 0.38 48.43
N ALA A 39 8.16 0.99 49.56
CA ALA A 39 9.07 0.94 50.71
C ALA A 39 8.81 -0.35 51.49
N ILE A 40 9.82 -1.17 51.69
CA ILE A 40 9.80 -2.25 52.67
C ILE A 40 10.97 -2.07 53.63
N GLY A 41 10.61 -2.21 54.88
CA GLY A 41 11.45 -1.85 56.03
C GLY A 41 12.68 -2.72 56.20
N SER A 42 13.63 -2.11 56.88
CA SER A 42 14.93 -2.62 57.24
C SER A 42 14.90 -3.79 58.18
N THR A 43 15.57 -4.89 57.81
CA THR A 43 16.17 -5.81 58.78
C THR A 43 17.68 -5.83 58.58
N LYS A 44 18.39 -5.50 59.66
CA LYS A 44 19.82 -5.44 59.74
C LYS A 44 20.38 -6.88 59.64
N ALA A 45 21.12 -7.20 58.59
CA ALA A 45 21.95 -8.39 58.49
C ALA A 45 23.43 -7.97 58.56
N MET A 46 24.20 -8.82 59.23
CA MET A 46 25.65 -8.68 59.41
C MET A 46 26.40 -8.84 58.08
N PRO A 47 27.60 -8.29 57.90
CA PRO A 47 28.34 -8.42 56.66
C PRO A 47 28.88 -9.82 56.52
N SER A 48 28.39 -10.55 55.52
CA SER A 48 29.09 -11.66 54.91
C SER A 48 30.16 -11.11 53.98
N HIS A 49 31.36 -11.62 54.04
CA HIS A 49 32.33 -11.48 52.97
C HIS A 49 31.68 -12.06 51.71
N GLU A 50 31.29 -11.19 50.81
CA GLU A 50 31.01 -11.58 49.43
C GLU A 50 32.37 -11.85 48.77
N GLU A 51 32.68 -13.11 48.47
CA GLU A 51 33.68 -13.40 47.43
C GLU A 51 33.20 -12.66 46.17
N GLU A 52 33.98 -11.74 45.65
CA GLU A 52 33.76 -11.12 44.35
C GLU A 52 33.69 -12.27 43.34
N ALA A 53 32.53 -12.45 42.73
CA ALA A 53 32.37 -13.46 41.71
C ALA A 53 33.25 -13.05 40.53
N ASP A 54 34.15 -13.94 40.11
CA ASP A 54 35.00 -13.75 38.95
C ASP A 54 34.16 -13.37 37.72
N LEU A 55 34.59 -12.37 36.98
CA LEU A 55 33.92 -11.92 35.73
C LEU A 55 34.01 -13.04 34.69
N GLN A 56 32.85 -13.52 34.23
CA GLN A 56 32.74 -14.55 33.19
C GLN A 56 31.74 -14.11 32.14
N ALA A 57 32.14 -14.22 30.87
CA ALA A 57 31.25 -13.96 29.77
C ALA A 57 30.51 -15.26 29.34
N ASP A 58 29.20 -15.18 29.20
CA ASP A 58 28.37 -16.23 28.57
C ASP A 58 27.09 -15.61 28.00
N PHE A 59 26.50 -16.29 27.01
CA PHE A 59 25.27 -15.85 26.38
C PHE A 59 24.50 -16.99 25.75
N SER A 60 23.22 -16.74 25.50
CA SER A 60 22.35 -17.61 24.70
C SER A 60 21.55 -16.80 23.69
N ILE A 61 20.86 -17.50 22.78
CA ILE A 61 19.72 -16.92 22.07
C ILE A 61 18.53 -17.05 23.00
N GLN A 62 17.87 -15.96 23.34
CA GLN A 62 16.53 -16.04 23.89
C GLN A 62 15.69 -16.67 22.78
N GLY A 63 15.26 -17.91 22.99
CA GLY A 63 14.71 -18.78 21.97
C GLY A 63 14.01 -17.99 20.89
N GLY A 64 14.50 -18.12 19.67
CA GLY A 64 13.94 -17.38 18.55
C GLY A 64 12.43 -17.44 18.66
N GLN A 65 11.82 -16.30 18.96
CA GLN A 65 10.37 -16.20 19.08
C GLN A 65 9.79 -16.16 17.69
N SER A 66 9.80 -17.30 16.99
CA SER A 66 8.90 -17.44 15.86
C SER A 66 7.51 -17.64 16.43
N GLN A 67 6.60 -16.73 16.12
CA GLN A 67 5.19 -17.09 16.23
C GLN A 67 4.96 -18.26 15.29
N VAL A 68 4.73 -19.41 15.86
CA VAL A 68 4.37 -20.61 15.12
C VAL A 68 2.89 -20.87 15.33
N GLU A 69 2.21 -21.27 14.28
CA GLU A 69 0.89 -21.85 14.40
C GLU A 69 1.06 -23.21 15.08
N VAL A 70 0.46 -23.37 16.24
CA VAL A 70 0.57 -24.59 17.04
C VAL A 70 -0.67 -25.45 16.93
N TRP A 71 -1.75 -24.87 16.47
CA TRP A 71 -3.02 -25.53 16.23
C TRP A 71 -3.83 -24.74 15.22
N SER A 72 -4.50 -25.42 14.29
CA SER A 72 -5.43 -24.81 13.35
C SER A 72 -6.57 -25.73 12.97
N GLU A 73 -7.69 -25.12 12.57
CA GLU A 73 -8.87 -25.76 12.02
C GLU A 73 -9.52 -24.85 10.99
N ASN A 74 -9.60 -25.29 9.75
CA ASN A 74 -10.20 -24.57 8.63
C ASN A 74 -11.47 -25.26 8.08
N PHE A 75 -11.99 -26.25 8.78
CA PHE A 75 -13.23 -26.94 8.47
C PHE A 75 -13.37 -27.50 7.04
N ASP A 76 -12.26 -27.86 6.42
CA ASP A 76 -12.23 -28.34 5.03
C ASP A 76 -12.60 -29.81 4.85
N THR A 77 -12.52 -30.61 5.91
CA THR A 77 -12.63 -32.06 5.78
C THR A 77 -13.88 -32.61 6.44
N ASP A 78 -13.95 -32.60 7.77
CA ASP A 78 -15.10 -33.09 8.54
C ASP A 78 -15.09 -32.52 9.96
N LEU A 79 -16.15 -32.80 10.73
CA LEU A 79 -16.31 -32.36 12.11
C LEU A 79 -15.94 -33.46 13.14
N SER A 80 -15.25 -34.51 12.75
CA SER A 80 -14.96 -35.65 13.60
C SER A 80 -14.06 -35.36 14.81
N GLN A 81 -13.28 -34.27 14.74
CA GLN A 81 -12.42 -33.79 15.81
C GLN A 81 -13.14 -32.91 16.84
N TRP A 82 -14.43 -32.60 16.59
CA TRP A 82 -15.24 -31.76 17.43
C TRP A 82 -16.31 -32.53 18.17
N ASP A 83 -16.48 -32.27 19.46
CA ASP A 83 -17.60 -32.78 20.25
C ASP A 83 -18.80 -31.84 20.08
N ILE A 84 -19.85 -32.34 19.43
CA ILE A 84 -21.05 -31.58 19.09
C ILE A 84 -22.18 -32.00 20.02
N ASN A 85 -22.66 -31.06 20.82
CA ASN A 85 -23.82 -31.25 21.71
C ASN A 85 -24.92 -30.24 21.37
N ASN A 86 -26.08 -30.75 21.01
CA ASN A 86 -27.29 -30.01 20.73
C ASN A 86 -28.27 -30.17 21.90
N GLU A 87 -28.40 -29.14 22.75
CA GLU A 87 -29.41 -29.13 23.83
C GLU A 87 -30.78 -28.68 23.30
N VAL A 88 -31.57 -29.63 22.84
CA VAL A 88 -32.96 -29.40 22.42
C VAL A 88 -33.89 -29.51 23.61
N LYS A 89 -34.45 -28.40 24.11
CA LYS A 89 -35.30 -28.39 25.31
C LYS A 89 -36.79 -28.57 25.07
N ASP A 90 -37.30 -28.39 23.86
CA ASP A 90 -38.72 -28.62 23.50
C ASP A 90 -38.90 -28.93 21.99
N GLY A 91 -39.32 -30.07 21.65
CA GLY A 91 -40.13 -30.62 20.56
C GLY A 91 -39.96 -30.17 19.09
N TRP A 92 -39.11 -29.25 18.80
CA TRP A 92 -38.76 -28.74 17.45
C TRP A 92 -37.30 -29.05 17.15
N GLY A 93 -36.91 -29.18 15.92
CA GLY A 93 -35.66 -29.74 15.48
C GLY A 93 -34.36 -29.22 16.15
N PRO A 94 -33.28 -29.96 16.07
CA PRO A 94 -31.98 -29.49 16.56
C PRO A 94 -31.48 -28.30 15.76
N ILE A 95 -30.60 -27.49 16.37
CA ILE A 95 -29.80 -26.50 15.66
C ILE A 95 -28.98 -27.23 14.60
N THR A 96 -28.98 -26.75 13.38
CA THR A 96 -28.18 -27.31 12.29
C THR A 96 -26.73 -26.96 12.50
N ILE A 97 -25.86 -27.95 12.51
CA ILE A 97 -24.39 -27.80 12.54
C ILE A 97 -23.85 -28.65 11.42
N GLU A 98 -23.29 -28.01 10.42
CA GLU A 98 -22.81 -28.67 9.22
C GLU A 98 -21.59 -27.94 8.63
N LEU A 99 -20.89 -28.57 7.69
CA LEU A 99 -19.94 -27.88 6.82
C LEU A 99 -20.70 -27.26 5.66
N ALA A 100 -20.56 -25.96 5.47
CA ALA A 100 -21.17 -25.23 4.36
C ALA A 100 -20.16 -24.90 3.30
N SER A 101 -20.44 -25.30 2.05
CA SER A 101 -19.61 -24.97 0.91
C SER A 101 -19.98 -23.59 0.34
N THR A 102 -18.99 -22.82 -0.09
CA THR A 102 -19.15 -21.54 -0.81
C THR A 102 -19.98 -21.66 -2.08
N SER A 103 -20.05 -22.85 -2.67
CA SER A 103 -20.91 -23.14 -3.82
C SER A 103 -22.41 -23.21 -3.46
N SER A 104 -22.73 -23.44 -2.19
CA SER A 104 -24.10 -23.35 -1.70
C SER A 104 -24.36 -21.87 -1.39
N LYS A 105 -25.31 -21.23 -2.00
CA LYS A 105 -25.71 -19.81 -1.79
C LYS A 105 -26.00 -19.40 -0.33
N LYS A 106 -25.57 -20.18 0.64
CA LYS A 106 -25.79 -20.00 2.08
C LYS A 106 -24.62 -19.34 2.78
N VAL A 107 -23.43 -19.31 2.19
CA VAL A 107 -22.24 -18.68 2.81
C VAL A 107 -22.24 -17.20 2.54
N PRO A 108 -22.03 -16.33 3.56
CA PRO A 108 -21.95 -14.91 3.37
C PRO A 108 -20.69 -14.58 2.55
N PHE A 109 -20.86 -14.27 1.29
CA PHE A 109 -19.82 -13.84 0.35
C PHE A 109 -18.60 -14.80 0.23
N ASN A 110 -17.65 -14.46 -0.59
CA ASN A 110 -16.45 -15.25 -0.80
C ASN A 110 -15.78 -15.59 0.53
N THR A 111 -15.33 -16.83 0.67
CA THR A 111 -14.44 -17.24 1.74
C THR A 111 -13.34 -16.22 1.93
N TYR A 112 -12.86 -16.01 3.14
CA TYR A 112 -11.71 -15.14 3.39
C TYR A 112 -10.44 -15.64 2.69
N ASP A 113 -10.38 -16.91 2.31
CA ASP A 113 -9.36 -17.51 1.46
C ASP A 113 -9.95 -17.99 0.13
N ALA A 114 -9.29 -17.64 -0.99
CA ALA A 114 -9.76 -17.98 -2.33
C ALA A 114 -9.69 -19.48 -2.64
N ASP A 115 -8.84 -20.22 -1.93
CA ASP A 115 -8.63 -21.67 -2.09
C ASP A 115 -9.47 -22.48 -1.11
N ASP A 116 -10.06 -21.83 -0.10
CA ASP A 116 -10.92 -22.44 0.89
C ASP A 116 -12.36 -22.50 0.40
N VAL A 117 -12.98 -23.65 0.50
CA VAL A 117 -14.31 -23.91 -0.07
C VAL A 117 -15.37 -24.28 0.97
N THR A 118 -15.01 -24.45 2.23
CA THR A 118 -15.93 -24.86 3.30
C THR A 118 -15.69 -24.12 4.61
N SER A 119 -16.74 -23.95 5.38
CA SER A 119 -16.73 -23.34 6.73
C SER A 119 -17.71 -24.07 7.64
N LEU A 120 -17.53 -23.98 8.95
CA LEU A 120 -18.52 -24.42 9.92
C LEU A 120 -19.75 -23.52 9.84
N HIS A 121 -20.92 -24.10 9.63
CA HIS A 121 -22.22 -23.41 9.60
C HIS A 121 -23.07 -23.85 10.78
N ILE A 122 -23.62 -22.88 11.51
CA ILE A 122 -24.53 -23.06 12.63
C ILE A 122 -25.80 -22.25 12.38
N GLU A 123 -26.93 -22.95 12.21
CA GLU A 123 -28.23 -22.33 11.89
C GLU A 123 -29.32 -22.75 12.89
N GLY A 124 -30.02 -21.78 13.45
CA GLY A 124 -31.21 -21.99 14.25
C GLY A 124 -32.48 -22.12 13.41
N ASP A 125 -33.50 -22.82 13.90
CA ASP A 125 -34.81 -22.94 13.23
C ASP A 125 -35.79 -21.87 13.75
N TYR A 126 -36.27 -20.98 12.87
CA TYR A 126 -37.18 -19.85 13.16
C TYR A 126 -38.54 -20.25 13.83
N ARG A 127 -38.85 -21.53 13.81
CA ARG A 127 -40.10 -22.04 14.36
C ARG A 127 -40.04 -22.35 15.85
N VAL A 128 -38.93 -22.07 16.49
CA VAL A 128 -38.70 -22.48 17.87
C VAL A 128 -39.05 -21.38 18.84
N SER A 129 -39.97 -21.67 19.77
CA SER A 129 -40.39 -20.74 20.83
C SER A 129 -39.60 -20.92 22.14
N LYS A 130 -38.54 -21.71 22.20
CA LYS A 130 -37.79 -22.03 23.42
C LYS A 130 -36.34 -22.44 23.21
N ARG A 131 -35.56 -22.01 24.14
CA ARG A 131 -34.12 -22.24 24.51
C ARG A 131 -33.44 -23.42 23.86
N ASN A 132 -33.04 -23.34 22.62
CA ASN A 132 -32.09 -24.27 22.04
C ASN A 132 -30.67 -23.69 22.14
N MET A 133 -29.74 -24.52 22.51
CA MET A 133 -28.32 -24.19 22.52
C MET A 133 -27.56 -25.30 21.83
N ALA A 134 -26.51 -24.93 21.13
CA ALA A 134 -25.57 -25.86 20.53
C ALA A 134 -24.14 -25.53 20.97
N TYR A 135 -23.39 -26.57 21.20
CA TYR A 135 -21.99 -26.50 21.62
C TYR A 135 -21.15 -27.28 20.64
N VAL A 136 -20.13 -26.64 20.08
CA VAL A 136 -19.11 -27.25 19.25
C VAL A 136 -17.78 -27.11 19.98
N THR A 137 -17.26 -28.20 20.53
CA THR A 137 -16.12 -28.19 21.45
C THR A 137 -14.92 -28.90 20.84
N SER A 138 -13.76 -28.26 20.85
CA SER A 138 -12.50 -28.81 20.34
C SER A 138 -11.98 -29.96 21.22
N GLY A 139 -11.02 -30.71 20.70
CA GLY A 139 -10.11 -31.53 21.51
C GLY A 139 -9.20 -30.65 22.40
N ASP A 140 -8.29 -31.31 23.08
CA ASP A 140 -7.30 -30.65 23.94
C ASP A 140 -6.26 -29.89 23.10
N ILE A 141 -6.01 -28.64 23.48
CA ILE A 141 -5.07 -27.72 22.79
C ILE A 141 -4.05 -27.22 23.81
N ALA A 142 -2.77 -27.45 23.57
CA ALA A 142 -1.70 -26.90 24.40
C ALA A 142 -1.45 -25.46 24.04
N VAL A 143 -1.49 -24.54 25.02
CA VAL A 143 -1.33 -23.10 24.80
C VAL A 143 0.14 -22.70 24.98
N PRO A 144 0.80 -22.15 23.94
CA PRO A 144 2.17 -21.65 24.03
C PRO A 144 2.25 -20.33 24.79
N GLN A 145 3.47 -19.81 24.98
CA GLN A 145 3.67 -18.45 25.49
C GLN A 145 3.21 -17.42 24.47
N ASN A 146 2.69 -16.29 24.93
CA ASN A 146 2.17 -15.21 24.09
C ASN A 146 1.18 -15.69 23.01
N ALA A 147 0.31 -16.60 23.38
CA ALA A 147 -0.63 -17.21 22.46
C ALA A 147 -1.76 -16.25 22.07
N ILE A 148 -2.11 -16.28 20.79
CA ILE A 148 -3.25 -15.53 20.21
C ILE A 148 -4.14 -16.54 19.47
N LEU A 149 -5.43 -16.55 19.76
CA LEU A 149 -6.44 -17.20 18.94
C LEU A 149 -6.82 -16.28 17.79
N HIS A 150 -6.73 -16.79 16.59
CA HIS A 150 -7.28 -16.17 15.38
C HIS A 150 -8.51 -16.94 14.94
N ALA A 151 -9.53 -16.26 14.45
CA ALA A 151 -10.72 -16.85 13.88
C ALA A 151 -11.39 -15.90 12.90
N PHE A 152 -12.14 -16.44 11.96
CA PHE A 152 -13.07 -15.66 11.12
C PHE A 152 -14.50 -16.09 11.44
N VAL A 153 -15.37 -15.12 11.69
CA VAL A 153 -16.81 -15.35 11.93
C VAL A 153 -17.61 -14.51 10.96
N GLY A 154 -18.49 -15.17 10.24
CA GLY A 154 -19.51 -14.53 9.40
C GLY A 154 -20.90 -14.76 9.97
N TYR A 155 -21.84 -13.82 9.81
CA TYR A 155 -23.21 -14.01 10.27
C TYR A 155 -24.23 -13.17 9.52
N SER A 156 -25.51 -13.56 9.65
CA SER A 156 -26.62 -12.85 9.05
C SER A 156 -27.26 -11.83 10.01
N GLU A 157 -28.02 -10.89 9.47
CA GLU A 157 -28.52 -9.68 10.15
C GLU A 157 -29.60 -9.89 11.24
N TRP A 158 -29.87 -11.09 11.74
CA TRP A 158 -31.01 -11.32 12.62
C TRP A 158 -30.65 -11.17 14.11
N GLU A 159 -31.45 -10.35 14.81
CA GLU A 159 -31.11 -9.71 16.08
C GLU A 159 -31.20 -10.57 17.35
N GLU A 160 -31.69 -11.80 17.32
CA GLU A 160 -32.01 -12.54 18.53
C GLU A 160 -31.31 -13.89 18.66
N CYS A 161 -30.14 -14.02 18.08
CA CYS A 161 -29.22 -15.15 18.31
C CYS A 161 -27.81 -14.66 18.59
N ALA A 162 -27.01 -15.48 19.23
CA ALA A 162 -25.62 -15.16 19.52
C ALA A 162 -24.70 -16.36 19.41
N LEU A 163 -23.47 -16.10 18.98
CA LEU A 163 -22.36 -17.01 19.02
C LEU A 163 -21.33 -16.51 20.05
N PHE A 164 -20.88 -17.41 20.91
CA PHE A 164 -19.80 -17.19 21.86
C PHE A 164 -18.61 -18.05 21.52
N ILE A 165 -17.43 -17.53 21.66
CA ILE A 165 -16.17 -18.27 21.65
C ILE A 165 -15.61 -18.24 23.06
N THR A 166 -15.50 -19.40 23.68
CA THR A 166 -15.05 -19.56 25.08
C THR A 166 -13.94 -20.59 25.18
N VAL A 167 -13.12 -20.50 26.22
CA VAL A 167 -12.12 -21.52 26.56
C VAL A 167 -12.29 -21.99 27.98
N SER A 168 -11.85 -23.24 28.21
CA SER A 168 -11.83 -23.85 29.54
C SER A 168 -10.60 -24.72 29.71
N THR A 169 -10.09 -24.78 30.95
CA THR A 169 -9.03 -25.68 31.39
C THR A 169 -9.53 -26.84 32.25
N ASP A 170 -10.82 -26.85 32.58
CA ASP A 170 -11.47 -27.77 33.51
C ASP A 170 -12.70 -28.48 32.89
N ASN A 171 -12.66 -28.66 31.56
CA ASN A 171 -13.72 -29.29 30.78
C ASN A 171 -15.10 -28.60 30.92
N PHE A 172 -15.08 -27.27 31.00
CA PHE A 172 -16.24 -26.38 31.08
C PHE A 172 -17.04 -26.46 32.39
N GLU A 173 -16.37 -26.84 33.52
CA GLU A 173 -16.88 -26.51 34.86
C GLU A 173 -16.82 -25.00 35.09
N THR A 174 -15.75 -24.35 34.53
CA THR A 174 -15.63 -22.91 34.36
C THR A 174 -15.18 -22.59 32.94
N GLU A 175 -15.61 -21.41 32.42
CA GLU A 175 -15.22 -20.96 31.09
C GLU A 175 -14.87 -19.47 31.08
N THR A 176 -13.97 -19.10 30.20
CA THR A 176 -13.58 -17.73 29.93
C THR A 176 -14.06 -17.33 28.53
N GLU A 177 -14.86 -16.28 28.46
CA GLU A 177 -15.31 -15.70 27.20
C GLU A 177 -14.15 -14.99 26.50
N LEU A 178 -13.88 -15.36 25.27
CA LEU A 178 -12.90 -14.70 24.41
C LEU A 178 -13.58 -13.68 23.47
N TRP A 179 -14.75 -14.04 22.97
CA TRP A 179 -15.51 -13.23 22.05
C TRP A 179 -16.99 -13.60 22.06
N ASN A 180 -17.86 -12.64 21.76
CA ASN A 180 -19.28 -12.91 21.49
C ASN A 180 -19.87 -11.91 20.48
N SER A 181 -20.80 -12.38 19.65
CA SER A 181 -21.41 -11.62 18.58
C SER A 181 -22.29 -10.45 19.09
N MET A 182 -22.83 -10.53 20.30
CA MET A 182 -23.72 -9.50 20.87
C MET A 182 -22.97 -8.22 21.28
N ASN A 183 -21.68 -8.30 21.55
CA ASN A 183 -20.88 -7.16 22.01
C ASN A 183 -20.17 -6.43 20.87
N CYS A 184 -20.13 -7.01 19.68
CA CYS A 184 -19.25 -6.53 18.62
C CYS A 184 -19.94 -5.65 17.58
N GLY A 185 -21.26 -5.48 17.65
CA GLY A 185 -22.00 -4.44 16.92
C GLY A 185 -21.94 -4.52 15.39
N ILE A 186 -21.56 -5.67 14.83
CA ILE A 186 -21.52 -5.85 13.37
C ILE A 186 -22.85 -6.43 12.92
N THR A 187 -23.45 -5.80 11.95
CA THR A 187 -24.66 -6.26 11.28
C THR A 187 -24.33 -6.56 9.82
N GLY A 188 -24.75 -7.73 9.32
CA GLY A 188 -24.68 -8.05 7.91
C GLY A 188 -23.73 -9.18 7.52
N TRP A 189 -23.88 -9.62 6.29
CA TRP A 189 -23.20 -10.75 5.67
C TRP A 189 -21.71 -10.47 5.38
N HIS A 190 -20.86 -10.44 6.44
CA HIS A 190 -19.41 -10.24 6.30
C HIS A 190 -18.63 -11.19 7.18
N TRP A 191 -17.43 -11.52 6.78
CA TRP A 191 -16.44 -12.12 7.63
C TRP A 191 -15.79 -11.09 8.54
N GLN A 192 -15.73 -11.41 9.82
CA GLN A 192 -15.00 -10.65 10.82
C GLN A 192 -13.81 -11.46 11.29
N GLU A 193 -12.64 -10.87 11.25
CA GLU A 193 -11.45 -11.41 11.89
C GLU A 193 -11.53 -11.18 13.40
N ILE A 194 -11.21 -12.23 14.17
CA ILE A 194 -11.17 -12.22 15.62
C ILE A 194 -9.76 -12.54 16.05
N ASN A 195 -9.20 -11.72 16.94
CA ASN A 195 -7.91 -11.94 17.56
C ASN A 195 -8.08 -11.85 19.07
N SER A 196 -7.88 -12.95 19.79
CA SER A 196 -8.07 -13.02 21.25
C SER A 196 -6.81 -13.47 21.96
N ASP A 197 -6.40 -12.71 22.97
CA ASP A 197 -5.22 -13.02 23.79
C ASP A 197 -5.46 -14.22 24.70
N LEU A 198 -4.64 -15.27 24.54
CA LEU A 198 -4.63 -16.49 25.35
C LEU A 198 -3.46 -16.54 26.34
N SER A 199 -2.69 -15.47 26.51
CA SER A 199 -1.48 -15.46 27.35
C SER A 199 -1.71 -15.88 28.78
N GLN A 200 -2.93 -15.66 29.32
CA GLN A 200 -3.30 -16.12 30.66
C GLN A 200 -3.36 -17.64 30.81
N PHE A 201 -3.46 -18.38 29.70
CA PHE A 201 -3.48 -19.84 29.65
C PHE A 201 -2.14 -20.45 29.25
N ALA A 202 -1.09 -19.65 29.11
CA ALA A 202 0.22 -20.10 28.67
C ALA A 202 0.73 -21.29 29.49
N GLY A 203 1.17 -22.35 28.82
CA GLY A 203 1.65 -23.59 29.43
C GLY A 203 0.54 -24.54 29.93
N GLN A 204 -0.73 -24.16 29.74
CA GLN A 204 -1.87 -24.97 30.10
C GLN A 204 -2.45 -25.71 28.87
N THR A 205 -3.28 -26.68 29.11
CA THR A 205 -4.11 -27.33 28.09
C THR A 205 -5.51 -26.77 28.19
N ILE A 206 -6.06 -26.30 27.09
CA ILE A 206 -7.43 -25.76 26.99
C ILE A 206 -8.29 -26.58 26.05
N LYS A 207 -9.59 -26.38 26.16
CA LYS A 207 -10.57 -26.68 25.10
C LYS A 207 -11.25 -25.42 24.68
N LEU A 208 -11.41 -25.25 23.37
CA LEU A 208 -12.17 -24.18 22.75
C LEU A 208 -13.62 -24.62 22.56
N ARG A 209 -14.58 -23.72 22.80
CA ARG A 209 -15.99 -24.00 22.55
C ARG A 209 -16.64 -22.85 21.80
N LEU A 210 -17.35 -23.21 20.74
CA LEU A 210 -18.29 -22.34 20.05
C LEU A 210 -19.69 -22.65 20.61
N THR A 211 -20.34 -21.66 21.22
CA THR A 211 -21.67 -21.81 21.81
C THR A 211 -22.66 -20.95 21.03
N TYR A 212 -23.56 -21.58 20.33
CA TYR A 212 -24.70 -20.92 19.71
C TYR A 212 -25.90 -20.94 20.63
N GLY A 213 -26.60 -19.83 20.73
CA GLY A 213 -27.84 -19.76 21.48
C GLY A 213 -28.79 -18.72 20.90
N GLU A 214 -30.07 -19.05 20.97
CA GLU A 214 -31.13 -18.15 20.56
C GLU A 214 -31.50 -17.20 21.71
N GLY A 215 -31.81 -15.91 21.38
CA GLY A 215 -32.21 -14.90 22.31
C GLY A 215 -31.24 -13.71 22.45
N THR A 216 -31.72 -12.65 23.07
CA THR A 216 -30.96 -11.43 23.34
C THR A 216 -30.00 -11.61 24.54
N LYS A 217 -29.05 -10.68 24.72
CA LYS A 217 -28.12 -10.67 25.87
C LYS A 217 -28.80 -10.84 27.24
N SER A 218 -30.03 -10.29 27.42
CA SER A 218 -30.79 -10.42 28.63
C SER A 218 -31.63 -11.71 28.70
N ASN A 219 -31.81 -12.39 27.56
CA ASN A 219 -32.66 -13.53 27.35
C ASN A 219 -31.96 -14.67 26.59
N PHE A 220 -30.63 -14.73 26.63
CA PHE A 220 -29.87 -15.75 25.93
C PHE A 220 -30.39 -17.16 26.26
N GLY A 221 -30.66 -17.95 25.21
CA GLY A 221 -31.33 -19.24 25.35
C GLY A 221 -32.83 -19.17 25.55
N VAL A 222 -33.49 -18.04 25.30
CA VAL A 222 -34.96 -17.88 25.34
C VAL A 222 -35.49 -17.57 23.93
N GLY A 223 -35.60 -18.56 23.11
CA GLY A 223 -35.81 -18.57 21.70
C GLY A 223 -36.76 -17.59 21.06
N GLY A 224 -36.66 -17.50 19.75
CA GLY A 224 -37.59 -16.76 18.89
C GLY A 224 -37.15 -16.43 17.50
N TYR A 225 -35.84 -16.41 17.15
CA TYR A 225 -35.43 -15.93 15.84
C TYR A 225 -34.22 -16.72 15.25
N MET A 226 -34.10 -16.70 13.95
CA MET A 226 -33.05 -17.36 13.15
C MET A 226 -31.81 -16.48 13.05
N GLY A 227 -30.66 -17.10 13.19
CA GLY A 227 -29.40 -16.52 12.77
C GLY A 227 -28.47 -17.59 12.28
N ASP A 228 -27.79 -17.28 11.18
CA ASP A 228 -26.75 -18.13 10.63
C ASP A 228 -25.41 -17.59 11.06
N PHE A 229 -24.58 -18.46 11.65
CA PHE A 229 -23.18 -18.16 11.90
C PHE A 229 -22.30 -19.10 11.09
N TYR A 230 -21.25 -18.54 10.56
CA TYR A 230 -20.20 -19.24 9.87
C TYR A 230 -18.89 -19.01 10.60
N VAL A 231 -18.11 -20.05 10.84
CA VAL A 231 -16.81 -19.96 11.53
C VAL A 231 -15.78 -20.68 10.68
N ASP A 232 -14.62 -20.04 10.56
CA ASP A 232 -13.54 -20.54 9.73
C ASP A 232 -12.17 -20.06 10.20
N GLY A 233 -11.09 -20.66 9.67
CA GLY A 233 -9.72 -20.22 9.89
C GLY A 233 -9.35 -20.08 11.36
N LEU A 234 -9.83 -20.98 12.21
CA LEU A 234 -9.42 -21.03 13.60
C LEU A 234 -7.95 -21.42 13.67
N SER A 235 -7.12 -20.59 14.29
CA SER A 235 -5.74 -20.98 14.59
C SER A 235 -5.25 -20.39 15.90
N ILE A 236 -4.31 -21.06 16.53
CA ILE A 236 -3.60 -20.54 17.68
C ILE A 236 -2.14 -20.41 17.31
N THR A 237 -1.68 -19.16 17.30
CA THR A 237 -0.27 -18.82 17.14
C THR A 237 0.33 -18.49 18.50
N GLY A 238 1.62 -18.71 18.65
CA GLY A 238 2.31 -18.35 19.89
C GLY A 238 3.78 -18.71 19.86
N VAL A 239 4.46 -18.42 20.95
CA VAL A 239 5.89 -18.66 21.06
C VAL A 239 6.15 -20.06 21.60
N GLN A 240 6.76 -20.90 20.79
CA GLN A 240 7.24 -22.20 21.22
C GLN A 240 8.72 -22.11 21.58
N SER A 241 9.10 -22.55 22.78
CA SER A 241 10.51 -22.69 23.15
C SER A 241 11.09 -23.89 22.42
N VAL A 242 11.77 -23.67 21.32
CA VAL A 242 12.44 -24.71 20.53
C VAL A 242 13.90 -24.80 20.97
N GLN A 243 14.37 -25.97 21.32
CA GLN A 243 15.77 -26.21 21.73
C GLN A 243 16.77 -26.14 20.56
N GLU A 244 16.32 -26.15 19.33
CA GLU A 244 17.10 -25.86 18.11
C GLU A 244 16.29 -24.91 17.25
N VAL A 245 16.64 -23.63 17.28
CA VAL A 245 15.97 -22.63 16.46
C VAL A 245 16.60 -22.66 15.08
N SER A 246 15.87 -23.19 14.10
CA SER A 246 16.16 -22.89 12.70
C SER A 246 15.76 -21.43 12.45
N VAL A 247 16.74 -20.57 12.36
CA VAL A 247 16.56 -19.15 12.07
C VAL A 247 16.59 -18.96 10.56
N LYS A 248 15.66 -18.22 10.02
CA LYS A 248 15.66 -17.91 8.60
C LYS A 248 16.29 -16.55 8.36
N THR A 249 16.70 -16.30 7.12
CA THR A 249 17.18 -14.98 6.70
C THR A 249 16.15 -13.91 7.06
N GLY A 250 16.60 -12.86 7.76
CA GLY A 250 15.76 -11.76 8.21
C GLY A 250 15.01 -11.94 9.52
N ASP A 251 15.00 -13.15 10.08
CA ASP A 251 14.41 -13.36 11.41
C ASP A 251 15.20 -12.56 12.46
N ILE A 252 14.48 -11.87 13.32
CA ILE A 252 15.09 -11.13 14.42
C ILE A 252 15.44 -12.09 15.54
N ILE A 253 16.73 -12.15 15.86
CA ILE A 253 17.29 -12.97 16.92
C ILE A 253 17.51 -12.10 18.15
N GLN A 254 16.88 -12.43 19.27
CA GLN A 254 17.11 -11.79 20.54
C GLN A 254 18.25 -12.51 21.26
N MET A 255 19.33 -11.84 21.56
CA MET A 255 20.41 -12.38 22.36
C MET A 255 20.10 -12.17 23.86
N ALA A 256 20.58 -13.07 24.69
CA ALA A 256 20.47 -13.00 26.13
C ALA A 256 21.85 -13.09 26.76
N ASP A 257 22.23 -12.10 27.54
CA ASP A 257 23.41 -12.12 28.39
C ASP A 257 23.22 -13.11 29.55
N LEU A 258 24.15 -14.04 29.71
CA LEU A 258 24.23 -14.98 30.82
C LEU A 258 25.52 -14.81 31.63
N SER A 259 26.24 -13.73 31.39
CA SER A 259 27.51 -13.44 32.04
C SER A 259 27.34 -13.26 33.55
N THR A 260 28.39 -13.57 34.31
CA THR A 260 28.40 -13.44 35.77
C THR A 260 29.52 -12.51 36.23
N GLY A 261 29.36 -11.89 37.39
CA GLY A 261 30.26 -10.89 37.95
C GLY A 261 29.66 -9.49 37.96
N ASN A 262 30.46 -8.48 38.34
CA ASN A 262 30.02 -7.08 38.39
C ASN A 262 30.17 -6.39 37.02
N ILE A 263 29.26 -6.68 36.08
CA ILE A 263 29.36 -6.18 34.71
C ILE A 263 28.91 -4.72 34.66
N ALA A 264 29.74 -3.85 34.07
CA ALA A 264 29.46 -2.46 33.82
C ALA A 264 29.08 -2.12 32.35
N ARG A 265 29.58 -2.92 31.38
CA ARG A 265 29.25 -2.75 29.96
C ARG A 265 29.40 -4.04 29.16
N TRP A 266 28.73 -4.07 28.04
CA TRP A 266 28.72 -5.16 27.05
C TRP A 266 29.25 -4.66 25.72
N GLU A 267 29.85 -5.55 24.93
CA GLU A 267 30.28 -5.35 23.59
C GLU A 267 30.05 -6.64 22.80
N TRP A 268 29.03 -6.62 21.93
CA TRP A 268 28.68 -7.71 21.08
C TRP A 268 29.25 -7.54 19.70
N LEU A 269 29.72 -8.62 19.10
CA LEU A 269 30.16 -8.67 17.70
C LEU A 269 29.37 -9.74 16.96
N PHE A 270 28.75 -9.34 15.84
CA PHE A 270 27.93 -10.18 14.98
C PHE A 270 28.46 -10.11 13.55
N PRO A 271 29.56 -10.81 13.19
CA PRO A 271 30.09 -10.81 11.83
C PRO A 271 29.02 -11.25 10.82
N GLY A 272 28.70 -10.37 9.84
CA GLY A 272 27.65 -10.60 8.86
C GLY A 272 26.22 -10.32 9.32
N GLY A 273 26.02 -9.96 10.57
CA GLY A 273 24.73 -9.58 11.14
C GLY A 273 24.43 -8.09 11.00
N THR A 274 23.18 -7.74 11.21
CA THR A 274 22.70 -6.36 11.27
C THR A 274 21.93 -6.16 12.57
N PRO A 275 22.40 -5.26 13.49
CA PRO A 275 23.69 -4.58 13.42
C PRO A 275 24.88 -5.53 13.58
N ALA A 276 26.05 -5.14 13.09
CA ALA A 276 27.28 -5.94 13.22
C ALA A 276 27.90 -5.89 14.63
N GLU A 277 27.52 -4.89 15.42
CA GLU A 277 28.00 -4.63 16.79
C GLU A 277 26.86 -4.06 17.64
N SER A 278 26.86 -4.35 18.94
CA SER A 278 25.95 -3.72 19.91
C SER A 278 26.58 -3.59 21.29
N THR A 279 26.14 -2.60 22.06
CA THR A 279 26.51 -2.38 23.47
C THR A 279 25.34 -2.62 24.42
N ASP A 280 24.21 -3.02 23.93
CA ASP A 280 23.06 -3.39 24.75
C ASP A 280 23.31 -4.70 25.49
N GLN A 281 22.77 -4.85 26.69
CA GLN A 281 22.89 -6.09 27.45
C GLN A 281 22.30 -7.28 26.69
N ASN A 282 21.13 -7.09 26.09
CA ASN A 282 20.41 -8.11 25.35
C ASN A 282 20.01 -7.56 23.97
N PRO A 283 20.94 -7.54 23.00
CA PRO A 283 20.68 -6.96 21.68
C PRO A 283 19.84 -7.87 20.79
N THR A 284 19.27 -7.27 19.77
CA THR A 284 18.69 -7.98 18.62
C THR A 284 19.63 -7.94 17.43
N VAL A 285 19.68 -9.01 16.66
CA VAL A 285 20.42 -9.10 15.40
C VAL A 285 19.63 -9.92 14.38
N TYR A 286 19.76 -9.61 13.08
CA TYR A 286 19.28 -10.48 12.02
C TYR A 286 20.37 -10.64 10.95
N TYR A 287 20.23 -11.68 10.10
CA TYR A 287 21.18 -12.00 9.02
C TYR A 287 20.43 -12.05 7.69
N GLU A 288 20.99 -11.37 6.69
CA GLU A 288 20.41 -11.29 5.34
C GLU A 288 20.77 -12.48 4.44
N LYS A 289 21.76 -13.27 4.83
CA LYS A 289 22.24 -14.43 4.05
C LYS A 289 22.22 -15.69 4.88
N ALA A 290 21.94 -16.80 4.21
CA ALA A 290 22.08 -18.13 4.81
C ALA A 290 23.56 -18.41 5.15
N GLY A 291 23.79 -19.10 6.27
CA GLY A 291 25.14 -19.42 6.71
C GLY A 291 25.20 -19.78 8.20
N GLU A 292 26.40 -20.08 8.64
CA GLU A 292 26.72 -20.26 10.05
C GLU A 292 27.57 -19.08 10.50
N TYR A 293 27.14 -18.43 11.58
CA TYR A 293 27.73 -17.17 12.05
C TYR A 293 28.25 -17.31 13.46
N ASP A 294 29.44 -16.79 13.67
CA ASP A 294 30.06 -16.67 14.99
C ASP A 294 29.46 -15.50 15.74
N VAL A 295 29.38 -15.61 17.06
CA VAL A 295 28.97 -14.51 17.93
C VAL A 295 30.01 -14.36 19.03
N THR A 296 30.45 -13.12 19.28
CA THR A 296 31.37 -12.77 20.36
C THR A 296 30.70 -11.83 21.33
N LEU A 297 30.83 -12.10 22.63
CA LEU A 297 30.48 -11.18 23.69
C LEU A 297 31.71 -10.88 24.53
N ASN A 298 32.02 -9.61 24.64
CA ASN A 298 32.97 -9.05 25.62
C ASN A 298 32.18 -8.34 26.71
N VAL A 299 32.43 -8.68 27.95
CA VAL A 299 31.89 -7.96 29.13
C VAL A 299 33.01 -7.33 29.93
N TYR A 300 32.74 -6.19 30.51
CA TYR A 300 33.73 -5.40 31.24
C TYR A 300 33.15 -5.01 32.61
N ASP A 301 33.98 -5.04 33.63
CA ASP A 301 33.64 -4.46 34.92
C ASP A 301 33.94 -2.97 35.00
N ALA A 302 33.73 -2.37 36.16
CA ALA A 302 33.98 -0.93 36.36
C ALA A 302 35.49 -0.56 36.34
N ASP A 303 36.36 -1.53 36.49
CA ASP A 303 37.82 -1.36 36.46
C ASP A 303 38.41 -1.71 35.07
N GLU A 304 37.53 -1.85 34.04
CA GLU A 304 37.87 -2.21 32.65
C GLU A 304 38.53 -3.60 32.51
N GLN A 305 38.33 -4.51 33.47
CA GLN A 305 38.68 -5.90 33.32
C GLN A 305 37.73 -6.55 32.34
N MET A 306 38.24 -7.38 31.44
CA MET A 306 37.45 -7.97 30.37
C MET A 306 37.38 -9.49 30.49
N ALA A 307 36.17 -10.03 30.35
CA ALA A 307 35.97 -11.41 30.02
C ALA A 307 35.34 -11.50 28.62
N SER A 308 35.74 -12.49 27.85
CA SER A 308 35.31 -12.67 26.45
C SER A 308 34.95 -14.10 26.15
N ILE A 309 33.91 -14.29 25.35
CA ILE A 309 33.55 -15.57 24.80
C ILE A 309 33.17 -15.44 23.33
N THR A 310 33.67 -16.35 22.50
CA THR A 310 33.24 -16.49 21.11
C THR A 310 32.64 -17.89 20.93
N LYS A 311 31.39 -17.94 20.44
CA LYS A 311 30.74 -19.20 20.06
C LYS A 311 30.74 -19.30 18.54
N LEU A 312 31.52 -20.28 18.01
CA LEU A 312 31.70 -20.48 16.57
C LEU A 312 30.47 -21.15 15.97
N GLY A 313 29.98 -20.65 14.79
CA GLY A 313 28.81 -21.18 14.11
C GLY A 313 27.54 -21.16 14.97
N PHE A 314 27.47 -20.25 15.92
CA PHE A 314 26.44 -20.22 16.95
C PHE A 314 25.04 -19.92 16.41
N VAL A 315 24.97 -19.08 15.36
CA VAL A 315 23.72 -18.78 14.66
C VAL A 315 23.73 -19.50 13.32
N LYS A 316 22.79 -20.43 13.16
CA LYS A 316 22.59 -21.10 11.87
C LYS A 316 21.37 -20.53 11.20
N VAL A 317 21.61 -19.90 10.04
CA VAL A 317 20.57 -19.20 9.27
C VAL A 317 20.26 -20.01 8.02
N GLU A 318 19.01 -20.39 7.86
CA GLU A 318 18.50 -21.01 6.64
C GLU A 318 18.02 -19.91 5.68
N GLY A 319 18.31 -20.08 4.39
CA GLY A 319 17.83 -19.16 3.37
C GLY A 319 16.33 -19.30 3.12
N GLN A 320 15.74 -18.24 2.62
CA GLN A 320 14.36 -18.22 2.14
C GLN A 320 14.35 -17.98 0.63
N GLU A 321 13.46 -18.65 -0.10
CA GLU A 321 13.18 -18.31 -1.48
C GLU A 321 12.60 -16.88 -1.54
N PRO A 322 12.93 -16.11 -2.58
CA PRO A 322 12.40 -14.76 -2.70
C PRO A 322 10.89 -14.80 -3.00
N VAL A 323 10.19 -13.78 -2.51
CA VAL A 323 8.81 -13.50 -2.89
C VAL A 323 8.82 -12.10 -3.49
N ALA A 324 8.56 -11.98 -4.78
CA ALA A 324 8.63 -10.71 -5.49
C ALA A 324 7.47 -9.79 -5.08
N GLY A 325 7.80 -8.52 -4.86
CA GLY A 325 6.84 -7.48 -4.50
C GLY A 325 7.19 -6.14 -5.13
N ILE A 326 6.19 -5.32 -5.43
CA ILE A 326 6.35 -3.97 -5.97
C ILE A 326 5.71 -2.97 -5.02
N ALA A 327 6.50 -2.02 -4.51
CA ALA A 327 5.97 -0.83 -3.90
C ALA A 327 5.78 0.25 -4.98
N PHE A 328 4.53 0.50 -5.30
CA PHE A 328 4.16 1.52 -6.28
C PHE A 328 4.28 2.92 -5.67
N PRO A 329 4.57 3.94 -6.51
CA PRO A 329 4.51 5.31 -6.05
C PRO A 329 3.12 5.64 -5.52
N ALA A 330 3.05 6.54 -4.54
CA ALA A 330 1.79 7.09 -4.09
C ALA A 330 1.07 7.73 -5.27
N GLY A 331 -0.22 7.50 -5.40
CA GLY A 331 -0.99 7.99 -6.54
C GLY A 331 -2.44 7.57 -6.49
N PHE A 332 -3.18 8.09 -7.42
CA PHE A 332 -4.62 7.85 -7.56
C PHE A 332 -4.88 6.60 -8.40
N ARG A 333 -6.07 6.03 -8.25
CA ARG A 333 -6.58 5.00 -9.14
C ARG A 333 -7.53 5.62 -10.15
N ASP A 334 -7.42 5.21 -11.41
CA ASP A 334 -8.38 5.53 -12.44
C ASP A 334 -9.72 4.85 -12.12
N LEU A 335 -10.82 5.60 -12.13
CA LEU A 335 -12.15 5.08 -11.77
C LEU A 335 -12.60 3.94 -12.69
N ASN A 336 -12.28 4.03 -13.98
CA ASN A 336 -12.78 3.09 -14.97
C ASN A 336 -11.99 1.77 -14.95
N THR A 337 -10.66 1.87 -14.87
CA THR A 337 -9.78 0.71 -14.92
C THR A 337 -9.40 0.18 -13.54
N ARG A 338 -9.61 0.96 -12.49
CA ARG A 338 -9.13 0.68 -11.11
C ARG A 338 -7.62 0.55 -10.98
N MET A 339 -6.87 0.72 -12.06
CA MET A 339 -5.42 0.71 -12.04
C MET A 339 -4.87 1.98 -11.40
N ARG A 340 -3.67 1.90 -10.85
CA ARG A 340 -2.94 3.07 -10.38
C ARG A 340 -2.67 4.00 -11.56
N MET A 341 -2.95 5.28 -11.38
CA MET A 341 -2.74 6.30 -12.39
C MET A 341 -1.37 6.94 -12.23
N VAL A 342 -0.63 7.04 -13.32
CA VAL A 342 0.65 7.73 -13.40
C VAL A 342 0.64 8.79 -14.48
N ALA A 343 1.39 9.87 -14.26
CA ALA A 343 1.54 10.92 -15.24
C ALA A 343 2.45 10.48 -16.40
N PRO A 344 2.06 10.70 -17.65
CA PRO A 344 2.97 10.53 -18.79
C PRO A 344 4.18 11.44 -18.66
N PHE A 345 5.35 10.95 -19.09
CA PHE A 345 6.64 11.66 -19.14
C PHE A 345 7.20 12.15 -17.81
N ALA A 346 6.49 11.98 -16.71
CA ALA A 346 7.04 12.19 -15.38
C ALA A 346 7.96 11.04 -14.98
N GLU A 347 8.97 11.35 -14.18
CA GLU A 347 9.81 10.32 -13.57
C GLU A 347 9.02 9.65 -12.44
N VAL A 348 8.78 8.35 -12.58
CA VAL A 348 8.04 7.52 -11.63
C VAL A 348 9.02 6.55 -10.97
N GLU A 349 9.08 6.55 -9.66
CA GLU A 349 9.92 5.65 -8.88
C GLU A 349 9.13 4.41 -8.45
N TYR A 350 9.63 3.24 -8.84
CA TYR A 350 9.16 1.93 -8.38
C TYR A 350 10.21 1.37 -7.42
N LYS A 351 9.75 0.85 -6.28
CA LYS A 351 10.63 0.29 -5.25
C LYS A 351 10.40 -1.19 -5.11
N ASP A 352 11.49 -1.90 -4.86
CA ASP A 352 11.42 -3.29 -4.47
C ASP A 352 10.74 -3.43 -3.10
N ALA A 353 9.74 -4.30 -3.05
CA ALA A 353 9.04 -4.72 -1.84
C ALA A 353 9.10 -6.25 -1.66
N SER A 354 10.11 -6.87 -2.26
CA SER A 354 10.29 -8.32 -2.21
C SER A 354 10.73 -8.78 -0.81
N ALA A 355 10.24 -9.94 -0.41
CA ALA A 355 10.69 -10.65 0.78
C ALA A 355 11.72 -11.73 0.42
N GLY A 356 12.35 -12.36 1.44
CA GLY A 356 13.31 -13.44 1.25
C GLY A 356 14.73 -12.97 0.90
N PHE A 357 15.02 -11.69 1.08
CA PHE A 357 16.35 -11.09 0.88
C PHE A 357 16.95 -11.37 -0.49
N PRO A 358 16.30 -10.97 -1.58
CA PRO A 358 16.89 -11.03 -2.90
C PRO A 358 18.11 -10.12 -3.00
N ASP A 359 19.10 -10.53 -3.78
CA ASP A 359 20.32 -9.78 -4.06
C ASP A 359 20.49 -9.43 -5.55
N GLN A 360 19.58 -9.93 -6.38
CA GLN A 360 19.50 -9.61 -7.80
C GLN A 360 18.09 -9.21 -8.17
N TYR A 361 17.96 -8.20 -9.00
CA TYR A 361 16.70 -7.59 -9.39
C TYR A 361 16.65 -7.41 -10.89
N SER A 362 15.43 -7.48 -11.44
CA SER A 362 15.16 -7.12 -12.83
C SER A 362 13.80 -6.48 -12.96
N TRP A 363 13.75 -5.36 -13.68
CA TRP A 363 12.51 -4.65 -13.98
C TRP A 363 12.34 -4.53 -15.47
N THR A 364 11.13 -4.77 -15.94
CA THR A 364 10.75 -4.64 -17.34
C THR A 364 9.42 -3.89 -17.43
N PHE A 365 9.36 -2.93 -18.32
CA PHE A 365 8.17 -2.13 -18.59
C PHE A 365 7.77 -2.34 -20.05
N TYR A 366 6.48 -2.60 -20.28
CA TYR A 366 5.96 -2.85 -21.62
C TYR A 366 4.47 -2.55 -21.71
N THR A 367 3.96 -2.42 -22.92
CA THR A 367 2.57 -2.07 -23.21
C THR A 367 1.88 -3.18 -23.99
N PRO A 368 0.54 -3.20 -24.10
CA PRO A 368 -0.16 -4.11 -25.02
C PRO A 368 0.34 -3.97 -26.46
N TYR A 369 0.68 -2.75 -26.90
CA TYR A 369 1.23 -2.53 -28.21
C TYR A 369 2.56 -3.26 -28.43
N ASP A 370 3.46 -3.26 -27.44
CA ASP A 370 4.75 -3.95 -27.52
C ASP A 370 4.55 -5.46 -27.61
N LEU A 371 3.54 -6.01 -26.91
CA LEU A 371 3.18 -7.43 -26.99
C LEU A 371 2.62 -7.81 -28.37
N GLU A 372 1.78 -6.96 -28.95
CA GLU A 372 1.18 -7.21 -30.27
C GLU A 372 2.19 -7.10 -31.42
N HIS A 373 3.14 -6.17 -31.32
CA HIS A 373 4.10 -5.86 -32.39
C HIS A 373 5.48 -6.51 -32.17
N GLY A 374 5.78 -6.95 -30.96
CA GLY A 374 7.03 -7.67 -30.62
C GLY A 374 7.04 -9.14 -31.06
N GLY A 375 5.88 -9.71 -31.39
CA GLY A 375 5.73 -11.10 -31.81
C GLY A 375 6.08 -12.11 -30.72
N ALA A 376 6.26 -13.39 -31.09
CA ALA A 376 6.54 -14.48 -30.14
C ALA A 376 7.92 -14.37 -29.45
N PHE A 377 8.75 -13.44 -29.84
CA PHE A 377 10.08 -13.17 -29.29
C PHE A 377 10.20 -11.75 -28.76
N PHE A 378 9.10 -11.20 -28.20
CA PHE A 378 9.15 -9.89 -27.58
C PHE A 378 10.32 -9.83 -26.58
N GLN A 379 11.25 -8.93 -26.83
CA GLN A 379 12.32 -8.57 -25.90
C GLN A 379 12.20 -7.09 -25.61
N PRO A 380 12.03 -6.73 -24.33
CA PRO A 380 11.93 -5.33 -23.94
C PRO A 380 13.22 -4.58 -24.33
N ASP A 381 13.06 -3.35 -24.76
CA ASP A 381 14.19 -2.49 -25.16
C ASP A 381 15.16 -2.21 -24.00
N THR A 382 14.65 -2.22 -22.77
CA THR A 382 15.42 -1.93 -21.57
C THR A 382 15.02 -2.84 -20.41
N ILE A 383 16.02 -3.46 -19.79
CA ILE A 383 15.89 -4.18 -18.53
C ILE A 383 16.73 -3.43 -17.49
N TYR A 384 16.10 -3.02 -16.41
CA TYR A 384 16.79 -2.39 -15.29
C TYR A 384 17.14 -3.46 -14.26
N THR A 385 18.34 -3.38 -13.67
CA THR A 385 18.86 -4.38 -12.71
C THR A 385 19.16 -3.79 -11.34
N THR A 386 18.70 -2.58 -11.08
CA THR A 386 18.80 -1.94 -9.77
C THR A 386 17.68 -2.41 -8.86
N ARG A 387 17.86 -2.33 -7.55
CA ARG A 387 16.83 -2.65 -6.57
C ARG A 387 15.58 -1.80 -6.80
N ASP A 388 15.74 -0.49 -6.85
CA ASP A 388 14.70 0.47 -7.15
C ASP A 388 14.97 1.07 -8.54
N VAL A 389 13.91 1.50 -9.22
CA VAL A 389 14.01 2.01 -10.57
C VAL A 389 13.19 3.26 -10.77
N LYS A 390 13.71 4.19 -11.58
CA LYS A 390 12.99 5.38 -12.04
C LYS A 390 12.74 5.28 -13.53
N VAL A 391 11.49 5.42 -13.91
CA VAL A 391 11.02 5.23 -15.29
C VAL A 391 10.12 6.37 -15.72
N ARG A 392 10.23 6.76 -16.99
CA ARG A 392 9.25 7.62 -17.67
C ARG A 392 8.39 6.77 -18.57
N HIS A 393 7.08 6.84 -18.38
CA HIS A 393 6.15 6.18 -19.28
C HIS A 393 5.84 7.09 -20.46
N GLU A 394 6.20 6.65 -21.65
CA GLU A 394 6.06 7.43 -22.90
C GLU A 394 4.81 7.02 -23.71
N ARG A 395 4.14 5.93 -23.33
CA ARG A 395 2.91 5.48 -23.96
C ARG A 395 1.74 5.63 -23.00
N LEU A 396 0.64 6.13 -23.52
CA LEU A 396 -0.61 6.30 -22.77
C LEU A 396 -1.29 4.94 -22.51
N ASP A 397 -2.30 4.96 -21.64
CA ASP A 397 -3.12 3.84 -21.22
C ASP A 397 -2.38 2.79 -20.38
N LYS A 398 -2.62 1.51 -20.62
CA LYS A 398 -2.11 0.43 -19.80
C LYS A 398 -0.63 0.18 -20.05
N ASN A 399 0.17 0.28 -19.01
CA ASN A 399 1.58 -0.12 -19.01
C ASN A 399 1.79 -1.22 -17.97
N TYR A 400 2.42 -2.31 -18.36
CA TYR A 400 2.77 -3.42 -17.48
C TYR A 400 4.11 -3.17 -16.80
N VAL A 401 4.21 -3.64 -15.56
CA VAL A 401 5.42 -3.61 -14.74
C VAL A 401 5.71 -5.04 -14.31
N LEU A 402 6.77 -5.63 -14.83
CA LEU A 402 7.26 -6.94 -14.43
C LEU A 402 8.50 -6.75 -13.56
N HIS A 403 8.46 -7.27 -12.35
CA HIS A 403 9.59 -7.27 -11.42
C HIS A 403 9.98 -8.70 -11.07
N ILE A 404 11.29 -8.99 -11.17
CA ILE A 404 11.88 -10.26 -10.81
C ILE A 404 12.87 -10.01 -9.68
N ALA A 405 12.74 -10.78 -8.61
CA ALA A 405 13.64 -10.79 -7.48
C ALA A 405 14.29 -12.18 -7.37
N GLN A 406 15.59 -12.25 -7.18
CA GLN A 406 16.36 -13.49 -7.17
C GLN A 406 17.39 -13.50 -6.04
N ASN A 407 17.62 -14.68 -5.48
CA ASN A 407 18.76 -15.00 -4.60
C ASN A 407 19.33 -16.38 -4.97
N ASP A 408 20.28 -16.88 -4.19
CA ASP A 408 20.94 -18.16 -4.44
C ASP A 408 19.99 -19.39 -4.40
N LEU A 409 18.80 -19.27 -3.82
CA LEU A 409 17.83 -20.34 -3.71
C LEU A 409 16.85 -20.39 -4.88
N GLY A 410 16.61 -19.26 -5.54
CA GLY A 410 15.68 -19.21 -6.65
C GLY A 410 15.33 -17.79 -7.06
N TYR A 411 14.26 -17.69 -7.84
CA TYR A 411 13.69 -16.40 -8.25
C TYR A 411 12.17 -16.43 -8.12
N ALA A 412 11.60 -15.27 -7.87
CA ALA A 412 10.18 -15.01 -7.97
C ALA A 412 9.94 -13.81 -8.88
N TYR A 413 8.73 -13.72 -9.40
CA TYR A 413 8.33 -12.56 -10.19
C TYR A 413 6.94 -12.09 -9.79
N VAL A 414 6.68 -10.82 -9.99
CA VAL A 414 5.36 -10.20 -9.89
C VAL A 414 5.15 -9.32 -11.12
N GLU A 415 3.97 -9.42 -11.70
CA GLU A 415 3.51 -8.57 -12.79
C GLU A 415 2.30 -7.77 -12.32
N ASP A 416 2.34 -6.47 -12.54
CA ASP A 416 1.22 -5.57 -12.29
C ASP A 416 1.13 -4.55 -13.43
N SER A 417 0.23 -3.59 -13.34
CA SER A 417 0.05 -2.58 -14.37
C SER A 417 -0.37 -1.23 -13.81
N VAL A 418 -0.03 -0.18 -14.56
CA VAL A 418 -0.42 1.19 -14.27
C VAL A 418 -1.18 1.78 -15.44
N SER A 419 -2.06 2.74 -15.15
CA SER A 419 -2.77 3.53 -16.16
C SER A 419 -2.04 4.86 -16.36
N VAL A 420 -1.45 5.03 -17.53
CA VAL A 420 -0.70 6.25 -17.90
C VAL A 420 -1.64 7.21 -18.60
N LYS A 421 -2.06 8.27 -17.91
CA LYS A 421 -3.07 9.22 -18.40
C LYS A 421 -2.73 10.65 -18.02
N PHE A 422 -3.06 11.58 -18.91
CA PHE A 422 -3.00 13.02 -18.59
C PHE A 422 -4.11 13.43 -17.63
N ASP A 423 -5.29 12.84 -17.81
CA ASP A 423 -6.49 13.18 -17.05
C ASP A 423 -7.34 11.94 -16.79
N ALA A 424 -7.97 11.90 -15.65
CA ALA A 424 -8.93 10.86 -15.29
C ALA A 424 -9.83 11.28 -14.12
N LEU A 425 -10.98 10.62 -14.04
CA LEU A 425 -11.72 10.49 -12.79
C LEU A 425 -10.95 9.51 -11.91
N VAL A 426 -10.66 9.91 -10.68
CA VAL A 426 -9.89 9.12 -9.75
C VAL A 426 -10.73 8.60 -8.60
N THR A 427 -10.31 7.49 -8.00
CA THR A 427 -11.03 6.82 -6.92
C THR A 427 -10.07 6.18 -5.92
N ASN A 428 -10.51 6.08 -4.68
CA ASN A 428 -9.87 5.27 -3.64
C ASN A 428 -10.47 3.85 -3.54
N PHE A 429 -11.45 3.53 -4.37
CA PHE A 429 -11.99 2.17 -4.43
C PHE A 429 -10.91 1.21 -4.94
N LEU A 430 -10.80 0.06 -4.30
CA LEU A 430 -9.90 -1.00 -4.72
C LEU A 430 -10.43 -1.70 -6.00
N PRO A 431 -9.60 -2.45 -6.72
CA PRO A 431 -10.03 -3.18 -7.91
C PRO A 431 -11.21 -4.13 -7.66
N THR A 432 -11.29 -4.69 -6.46
CA THR A 432 -12.33 -5.62 -6.03
C THR A 432 -13.58 -4.95 -5.47
N ASP A 433 -13.53 -3.64 -5.17
CA ASP A 433 -14.65 -2.93 -4.57
C ASP A 433 -15.78 -2.73 -5.58
N GLY A 434 -16.99 -3.14 -5.19
CA GLY A 434 -18.23 -2.71 -5.81
C GLY A 434 -18.78 -1.44 -5.17
N TYR A 435 -19.80 -0.84 -5.76
CA TYR A 435 -20.57 0.19 -5.10
C TYR A 435 -21.52 -0.46 -4.09
N GLN A 436 -21.45 -0.02 -2.83
CA GLN A 436 -22.44 -0.38 -1.84
C GLN A 436 -23.36 0.80 -1.55
N THR A 437 -24.61 0.49 -1.37
CA THR A 437 -25.55 1.36 -0.70
C THR A 437 -25.18 1.34 0.79
N ASN A 438 -25.23 2.50 1.39
CA ASN A 438 -24.91 2.71 2.79
C ASN A 438 -25.69 1.81 3.76
N PHE A 439 -25.13 1.64 4.94
CA PHE A 439 -25.83 1.07 6.08
C PHE A 439 -27.03 1.92 6.47
N VAL A 440 -28.18 1.28 6.68
CA VAL A 440 -29.35 1.84 7.31
C VAL A 440 -29.66 0.94 8.49
N ASP A 441 -29.47 1.45 9.71
CA ASP A 441 -29.91 0.80 10.93
C ASP A 441 -30.87 1.74 11.63
N GLY A 442 -32.17 1.36 11.65
CA GLY A 442 -33.23 2.09 12.32
C GLY A 442 -33.23 3.60 12.04
N ASP A 443 -32.66 4.36 12.94
CA ASP A 443 -32.56 5.82 12.89
C ASP A 443 -31.29 6.37 12.22
N LEU A 444 -30.46 5.54 11.61
CA LEU A 444 -29.14 5.92 11.13
C LEU A 444 -29.00 5.66 9.62
N THR A 445 -28.50 6.67 8.91
CA THR A 445 -28.07 6.54 7.51
C THR A 445 -26.59 6.92 7.43
N MET A 446 -25.72 5.93 7.26
CA MET A 446 -24.27 6.12 7.31
C MET A 446 -23.62 5.70 6.00
N PRO A 447 -22.69 6.48 5.41
CA PRO A 447 -22.37 7.88 5.75
C PRO A 447 -23.48 8.83 5.26
N GLY A 448 -23.96 9.73 6.13
CA GLY A 448 -25.05 10.67 5.79
C GLY A 448 -25.77 11.23 6.99
N ALA A 449 -27.11 11.44 6.84
CA ALA A 449 -27.97 11.99 7.88
C ALA A 449 -28.03 11.05 9.10
N ASN A 450 -27.81 11.60 10.31
CA ASN A 450 -27.74 10.82 11.54
C ASN A 450 -28.17 11.64 12.76
N LYS A 451 -28.41 10.96 13.90
CA LYS A 451 -28.71 11.57 15.21
C LYS A 451 -27.53 11.47 16.19
N MET A 452 -26.34 11.14 15.72
CA MET A 452 -25.17 10.86 16.57
C MET A 452 -24.24 12.04 16.79
N GLY A 453 -24.52 13.16 16.12
CA GLY A 453 -23.68 14.35 16.15
C GLY A 453 -22.49 14.28 15.20
N ILE A 454 -22.61 13.47 14.15
CA ILE A 454 -21.69 13.50 13.01
C ILE A 454 -22.20 14.59 12.08
N THR A 455 -21.40 15.62 11.85
CA THR A 455 -21.79 16.82 11.11
C THR A 455 -21.13 16.94 9.75
N ALA A 456 -20.04 16.21 9.48
CA ALA A 456 -19.38 16.21 8.19
C ALA A 456 -18.71 14.85 7.90
N TRP A 457 -18.54 14.59 6.62
CA TRP A 457 -17.88 13.42 6.07
C TRP A 457 -16.73 13.86 5.20
N ALA A 458 -15.63 13.11 5.19
CA ALA A 458 -14.48 13.46 4.37
C ALA A 458 -13.87 12.25 3.68
N GLU A 459 -13.40 12.46 2.46
CA GLU A 459 -12.64 11.49 1.69
C GLU A 459 -11.21 12.02 1.48
N ARG A 460 -10.22 11.21 1.86
CA ARG A 460 -8.79 11.55 1.78
C ARG A 460 -8.22 11.18 0.42
N PHE A 461 -7.48 12.09 -0.19
CA PHE A 461 -6.71 11.86 -1.40
C PHE A 461 -5.23 12.09 -1.11
N SER A 462 -4.42 11.07 -1.35
CA SER A 462 -2.98 11.12 -1.13
C SER A 462 -2.31 12.18 -2.00
N LYS A 463 -1.15 12.67 -1.54
CA LYS A 463 -0.33 13.58 -2.34
C LYS A 463 -0.01 12.94 -3.70
N PRO A 464 -0.25 13.64 -4.83
CA PRO A 464 0.15 13.14 -6.14
C PRO A 464 1.68 13.15 -6.30
N SER A 465 2.20 12.27 -7.16
CA SER A 465 3.63 12.21 -7.48
C SER A 465 4.12 13.44 -8.26
N VAL A 466 3.25 14.03 -9.06
CA VAL A 466 3.43 15.32 -9.74
C VAL A 466 2.19 16.17 -9.50
N PRO A 467 2.29 17.53 -9.55
CA PRO A 467 1.12 18.36 -9.38
C PRO A 467 0.00 18.01 -10.37
N VAL A 468 -1.23 18.01 -9.89
CA VAL A 468 -2.43 17.81 -10.70
C VAL A 468 -3.36 19.00 -10.55
N VAL A 469 -4.25 19.16 -11.51
CA VAL A 469 -5.28 20.19 -11.51
C VAL A 469 -6.62 19.51 -11.25
N LEU A 470 -7.28 19.86 -10.18
CA LEU A 470 -8.67 19.53 -9.92
C LEU A 470 -9.56 20.43 -10.77
N GLU A 471 -10.34 19.85 -11.68
CA GLU A 471 -11.24 20.58 -12.59
C GLU A 471 -12.72 20.40 -12.25
N GLY A 472 -13.04 19.40 -11.43
CA GLY A 472 -14.38 19.09 -10.98
C GLY A 472 -14.38 17.75 -10.23
N MET A 473 -15.55 17.28 -9.81
CA MET A 473 -15.71 15.94 -9.24
C MET A 473 -17.14 15.44 -9.38
N TYR A 474 -17.30 14.15 -9.21
CA TYR A 474 -18.59 13.53 -9.01
C TYR A 474 -18.69 12.97 -7.60
N VAL A 475 -19.87 13.12 -6.99
CA VAL A 475 -20.20 12.50 -5.71
C VAL A 475 -21.46 11.66 -5.91
N ASN A 476 -21.44 10.41 -5.46
CA ASN A 476 -22.58 9.54 -5.58
C ASN A 476 -23.36 9.47 -4.25
N PHE A 477 -24.63 9.81 -4.30
CA PHE A 477 -25.57 9.65 -3.20
C PHE A 477 -26.50 8.45 -3.49
N THR A 478 -26.78 7.68 -2.47
CA THR A 478 -27.73 6.56 -2.56
C THR A 478 -29.13 6.95 -2.10
N LYS A 479 -29.22 8.02 -1.32
CA LYS A 479 -30.48 8.61 -0.82
C LYS A 479 -30.35 10.11 -0.68
N ALA A 480 -31.39 10.86 -0.98
CA ALA A 480 -31.49 12.29 -0.74
C ALA A 480 -32.98 12.70 -0.69
N THR A 481 -33.66 12.40 0.40
CA THR A 481 -35.07 12.79 0.64
C THR A 481 -35.08 13.91 1.66
N PRO A 482 -35.48 15.16 1.33
CA PRO A 482 -35.38 16.31 2.23
C PRO A 482 -36.47 16.38 3.31
N GLY A 483 -37.50 15.55 3.21
CA GLY A 483 -38.68 15.62 4.08
C GLY A 483 -39.61 16.80 3.78
N ASP A 484 -40.59 17.00 4.64
CA ASP A 484 -41.62 18.06 4.50
C ASP A 484 -41.21 19.41 5.11
N ASP A 485 -40.17 19.43 5.96
CA ASP A 485 -39.67 20.68 6.57
C ASP A 485 -38.92 21.53 5.55
N LEU A 486 -39.41 22.78 5.37
CA LEU A 486 -38.81 23.72 4.44
C LEU A 486 -37.33 24.00 4.77
N MET A 487 -36.95 24.05 6.05
CA MET A 487 -35.55 24.27 6.44
C MET A 487 -34.65 23.15 6.00
N ASN A 488 -35.11 21.91 6.03
CA ASN A 488 -34.38 20.76 5.52
C ASN A 488 -34.30 20.79 3.99
N GLN A 489 -35.36 21.19 3.31
CA GLN A 489 -35.42 21.28 1.85
C GLN A 489 -34.41 22.27 1.29
N ILE A 490 -34.21 23.39 1.97
CA ILE A 490 -33.23 24.45 1.55
C ILE A 490 -31.89 24.35 2.26
N ALA A 491 -31.68 23.35 3.13
CA ALA A 491 -30.39 23.15 3.78
C ALA A 491 -29.30 22.92 2.74
N SER A 492 -28.21 23.66 2.88
CA SER A 492 -27.05 23.56 1.99
C SER A 492 -26.17 22.39 2.40
N VAL A 493 -25.90 21.53 1.46
CA VAL A 493 -24.84 20.51 1.58
C VAL A 493 -23.65 21.03 0.79
N ASP A 494 -22.57 21.33 1.51
CA ASP A 494 -21.41 21.99 0.98
C ASP A 494 -20.31 20.99 0.68
N PHE A 495 -19.66 21.16 -0.49
CA PHE A 495 -18.50 20.39 -0.93
C PHE A 495 -17.27 21.28 -0.83
N SER A 496 -16.34 20.92 0.04
CA SER A 496 -15.16 21.73 0.32
C SER A 496 -13.87 20.93 0.22
N LEU A 497 -12.79 21.62 -0.14
CA LEU A 497 -11.45 21.08 -0.15
C LEU A 497 -10.70 21.53 1.10
N TYR A 498 -10.06 20.61 1.80
CA TYR A 498 -9.29 20.85 3.01
C TYR A 498 -7.85 20.37 2.89
N THR A 499 -6.95 21.01 3.62
CA THR A 499 -5.58 20.51 3.81
C THR A 499 -5.58 19.23 4.64
N SER A 500 -4.46 18.52 4.66
CA SER A 500 -4.21 17.42 5.60
C SER A 500 -3.32 17.91 6.74
N GLU A 501 -3.76 17.69 7.97
CA GLU A 501 -2.96 17.91 9.19
C GLU A 501 -2.87 16.62 9.99
N ASN A 502 -1.68 16.03 10.05
CA ASN A 502 -1.44 14.74 10.73
C ASN A 502 -2.37 13.61 10.23
N GLY A 503 -2.70 13.60 8.92
CA GLY A 503 -3.57 12.61 8.30
C GLY A 503 -5.08 12.79 8.60
N LEU A 504 -5.48 13.94 9.12
CA LEU A 504 -6.87 14.35 9.36
C LEU A 504 -7.18 15.64 8.57
N PRO A 505 -8.45 15.93 8.26
CA PRO A 505 -8.84 17.21 7.66
C PRO A 505 -8.38 18.38 8.53
N GLY A 506 -7.59 19.29 7.94
CA GLY A 506 -7.06 20.50 8.57
C GLY A 506 -7.87 21.75 8.20
N GLU A 507 -7.21 22.78 7.68
CA GLU A 507 -7.84 24.05 7.29
C GLU A 507 -8.52 23.97 5.92
N PRO A 508 -9.66 24.65 5.71
CA PRO A 508 -10.32 24.71 4.41
C PRO A 508 -9.47 25.46 3.39
N ILE A 509 -9.31 24.88 2.20
CA ILE A 509 -8.65 25.49 1.04
C ILE A 509 -9.68 26.28 0.22
N ALA A 510 -10.82 25.65 -0.10
CA ALA A 510 -11.86 26.24 -0.94
C ALA A 510 -13.21 25.56 -0.70
N LEU A 511 -14.29 26.34 -0.78
CA LEU A 511 -15.62 25.84 -1.06
C LEU A 511 -15.68 25.55 -2.57
N LEU A 512 -15.99 24.31 -2.93
CA LEU A 512 -16.03 23.87 -4.31
C LEU A 512 -17.38 24.12 -4.95
N ASP A 513 -18.44 23.71 -4.24
CA ASP A 513 -19.85 23.88 -4.65
C ASP A 513 -20.78 23.71 -3.47
N SER A 514 -22.04 24.06 -3.63
CA SER A 514 -23.10 23.95 -2.63
C SER A 514 -24.41 23.53 -3.29
N TRP A 515 -25.04 22.47 -2.75
CA TRP A 515 -26.30 21.93 -3.25
C TRP A 515 -27.32 21.90 -2.14
N THR A 516 -28.55 22.33 -2.42
CA THR A 516 -29.65 22.15 -1.48
C THR A 516 -30.10 20.67 -1.44
N MET A 517 -30.71 20.25 -0.33
CA MET A 517 -31.31 18.91 -0.23
C MET A 517 -32.37 18.66 -1.31
N THR A 518 -33.07 19.72 -1.77
CA THR A 518 -34.02 19.61 -2.88
C THR A 518 -33.32 19.33 -4.21
N GLU A 519 -32.17 19.95 -4.48
CA GLU A 519 -31.37 19.69 -5.67
C GLU A 519 -30.76 18.28 -5.64
N LEU A 520 -30.28 17.84 -4.49
CA LEU A 520 -29.80 16.46 -4.29
C LEU A 520 -30.93 15.46 -4.56
N ASN A 521 -32.13 15.70 -4.06
CA ASN A 521 -33.30 14.85 -4.32
C ASN A 521 -33.66 14.82 -5.81
N TYR A 522 -33.54 15.94 -6.51
CA TYR A 522 -33.71 15.98 -7.96
C TYR A 522 -32.66 15.13 -8.69
N ALA A 523 -31.40 15.20 -8.27
CA ALA A 523 -30.33 14.36 -8.81
C ALA A 523 -30.57 12.85 -8.61
N MET A 524 -31.20 12.44 -7.49
CA MET A 524 -31.62 11.05 -7.27
C MET A 524 -32.57 10.54 -8.36
N THR A 525 -33.46 11.38 -8.85
CA THR A 525 -34.46 11.00 -9.82
C THR A 525 -34.00 11.16 -11.29
N THR A 526 -33.12 12.09 -11.55
CA THR A 526 -32.69 12.45 -12.92
C THR A 526 -31.33 11.89 -13.31
N ASN A 527 -30.43 11.67 -12.33
CA ASN A 527 -29.04 11.29 -12.57
C ASN A 527 -28.57 10.13 -11.65
N SER A 528 -29.50 9.30 -11.19
CA SER A 528 -29.22 8.13 -10.33
C SER A 528 -28.36 8.46 -9.09
N GLY A 529 -28.56 9.65 -8.53
CA GLY A 529 -27.84 10.12 -7.35
C GLY A 529 -26.43 10.67 -7.60
N ILE A 530 -26.02 10.79 -8.86
CA ILE A 530 -24.73 11.39 -9.18
C ILE A 530 -24.87 12.92 -9.19
N VAL A 531 -24.09 13.55 -8.32
CA VAL A 531 -23.96 15.01 -8.22
C VAL A 531 -22.65 15.40 -8.91
N THR A 532 -22.75 16.37 -9.84
CA THR A 532 -21.59 16.96 -10.49
C THR A 532 -21.23 18.24 -9.74
N VAL A 533 -20.06 18.26 -9.12
CA VAL A 533 -19.48 19.44 -8.47
C VAL A 533 -18.63 20.17 -9.50
N GLU A 534 -19.10 21.34 -9.92
CA GLU A 534 -18.42 22.18 -10.91
C GLU A 534 -17.58 23.25 -10.22
N LEU A 535 -16.30 23.32 -10.52
CA LEU A 535 -15.42 24.33 -9.97
C LEU A 535 -15.51 25.63 -10.79
N SER A 536 -15.63 26.76 -10.11
CA SER A 536 -15.58 28.08 -10.75
C SER A 536 -14.20 28.40 -11.34
N ALA A 537 -13.14 27.77 -10.80
CA ALA A 537 -11.77 27.82 -11.33
C ALA A 537 -11.03 26.53 -10.95
N PRO A 538 -10.13 26.05 -11.82
CA PRO A 538 -9.29 24.88 -11.52
C PRO A 538 -8.39 25.12 -10.29
N ILE A 539 -8.19 24.10 -9.48
CA ILE A 539 -7.36 24.15 -8.26
C ILE A 539 -6.16 23.22 -8.42
N VAL A 540 -4.97 23.73 -8.14
CA VAL A 540 -3.74 22.92 -8.16
C VAL A 540 -3.63 22.11 -6.87
N ILE A 541 -3.40 20.81 -7.01
CA ILE A 541 -3.19 19.86 -5.91
C ILE A 541 -1.75 19.35 -6.01
N ASP A 542 -0.93 19.65 -5.01
CA ASP A 542 0.46 19.21 -4.86
C ASP A 542 0.76 18.62 -3.48
N GLN A 543 -0.28 18.41 -2.70
CA GLN A 543 -0.24 17.88 -1.34
C GLN A 543 -1.38 16.88 -1.10
N GLU A 544 -1.38 16.19 0.03
CA GLU A 544 -2.51 15.42 0.51
C GLU A 544 -3.68 16.35 0.84
N VAL A 545 -4.88 15.99 0.40
CA VAL A 545 -6.09 16.79 0.60
C VAL A 545 -7.27 15.93 1.01
N PHE A 546 -8.27 16.58 1.58
CA PHE A 546 -9.57 15.98 1.86
C PHE A 546 -10.66 16.72 1.10
N VAL A 547 -11.59 15.95 0.53
CA VAL A 547 -12.90 16.47 0.11
C VAL A 547 -13.85 16.30 1.27
N VAL A 548 -14.35 17.39 1.80
CA VAL A 548 -15.27 17.43 2.93
C VAL A 548 -16.68 17.71 2.42
N ILE A 549 -17.64 16.94 2.91
CA ILE A 549 -19.08 17.08 2.65
C ILE A 549 -19.75 17.39 3.99
N ASP A 550 -20.27 18.56 4.15
CA ASP A 550 -20.93 19.00 5.37
C ASP A 550 -22.33 19.60 5.10
N GLY A 551 -23.02 20.03 6.16
CA GLY A 551 -24.36 20.62 6.03
C GLY A 551 -25.49 19.64 5.80
N ILE A 552 -25.26 18.32 5.77
CA ILE A 552 -26.33 17.32 5.72
C ILE A 552 -27.18 17.47 6.97
N PRO A 553 -28.52 17.68 6.86
CA PRO A 553 -29.39 17.83 8.00
C PRO A 553 -29.42 16.58 8.88
N GLU A 554 -29.76 16.77 10.17
CA GLU A 554 -29.94 15.65 11.10
C GLU A 554 -31.09 14.75 10.62
N LYS A 555 -30.93 13.44 10.80
CA LYS A 555 -31.92 12.42 10.43
C LYS A 555 -33.27 12.68 11.10
N ALA A 556 -34.33 12.76 10.29
CA ALA A 556 -35.74 12.80 10.72
C ALA A 556 -36.50 11.64 10.07
N ASP A 557 -37.72 11.38 10.52
CA ASP A 557 -38.52 10.24 10.06
C ASP A 557 -38.82 10.28 8.56
N ASP A 558 -38.95 11.48 8.00
CA ASP A 558 -39.20 11.75 6.58
C ASP A 558 -37.96 12.26 5.81
N LEU A 559 -36.80 12.43 6.50
CA LEU A 559 -35.54 12.89 5.90
C LEU A 559 -34.56 11.76 5.82
N GLU A 560 -34.03 11.54 4.63
CA GLU A 560 -32.90 10.61 4.35
C GLU A 560 -31.87 11.29 3.48
N CYS A 561 -30.61 11.16 3.82
CA CYS A 561 -29.49 11.55 2.97
C CYS A 561 -28.34 10.58 3.22
N ALA A 562 -27.76 10.02 2.14
CA ALA A 562 -26.71 9.04 2.27
C ALA A 562 -25.73 9.13 1.09
N ILE A 563 -24.45 9.20 1.41
CA ILE A 563 -23.34 9.14 0.46
C ILE A 563 -23.04 7.66 0.19
N ALA A 564 -22.85 7.28 -1.07
CA ALA A 564 -22.40 5.94 -1.41
C ALA A 564 -20.98 5.69 -0.91
N MET A 565 -20.64 4.43 -0.66
CA MET A 565 -19.33 4.04 -0.17
C MET A 565 -18.83 2.72 -0.78
N ALA A 566 -17.55 2.41 -0.63
CA ALA A 566 -16.98 1.11 -0.92
C ALA A 566 -17.40 0.08 0.15
N PRO A 567 -17.35 -1.23 -0.14
CA PRO A 567 -17.50 -2.27 0.87
C PRO A 567 -16.55 -2.06 2.05
N LEU A 568 -16.97 -2.48 3.25
CA LEU A 568 -16.07 -2.51 4.40
C LEU A 568 -14.94 -3.52 4.15
N ARG A 569 -13.75 -3.15 4.57
CA ARG A 569 -12.52 -3.93 4.35
C ARG A 569 -11.58 -3.83 5.56
N SER A 570 -10.60 -4.71 5.65
CA SER A 570 -9.65 -4.77 6.77
C SER A 570 -8.64 -3.61 6.79
N GLU A 571 -8.32 -3.05 5.62
CA GLU A 571 -7.30 -2.00 5.48
C GLU A 571 -7.64 -0.97 4.41
N GLY A 572 -6.88 0.12 4.38
CA GLY A 572 -6.97 1.12 3.31
C GLY A 572 -8.12 2.12 3.51
N ASN A 573 -8.39 2.55 4.75
CA ASN A 573 -9.39 3.57 5.02
C ASN A 573 -9.01 4.94 4.45
N THR A 574 -9.93 5.54 3.72
CA THR A 574 -9.82 6.92 3.23
C THR A 574 -11.01 7.79 3.66
N ALA A 575 -12.02 7.19 4.28
CA ALA A 575 -13.21 7.87 4.76
C ALA A 575 -13.05 8.35 6.22
N TYR A 576 -13.52 9.56 6.49
CA TYR A 576 -13.44 10.21 7.80
C TYR A 576 -14.77 10.87 8.15
N MET A 577 -15.00 11.08 9.45
CA MET A 577 -16.18 11.76 9.96
C MET A 577 -15.85 12.80 11.01
N LEU A 578 -16.57 13.91 11.01
CA LEU A 578 -16.52 14.92 12.07
C LEU A 578 -17.58 14.61 13.12
N ASN A 579 -17.19 13.94 14.19
CA ASN A 579 -18.09 13.56 15.26
C ASN A 579 -17.86 14.44 16.48
N LYS A 580 -18.89 15.20 16.87
CA LYS A 580 -18.86 16.11 18.04
C LYS A 580 -17.64 17.03 18.02
N GLY A 581 -17.32 17.59 16.83
CA GLY A 581 -16.25 18.54 16.65
C GLY A 581 -14.84 17.93 16.57
N THR A 582 -14.71 16.61 16.48
CA THR A 582 -13.42 15.92 16.34
C THR A 582 -13.41 15.03 15.09
N TRP A 583 -12.43 15.24 14.21
CA TRP A 583 -12.21 14.36 13.07
C TRP A 583 -11.66 13.02 13.52
N ARG A 584 -12.19 11.95 12.93
CA ARG A 584 -11.73 10.57 13.14
C ARG A 584 -11.96 9.72 11.90
N PRO A 585 -11.19 8.64 11.69
CA PRO A 585 -11.48 7.68 10.63
C PRO A 585 -12.92 7.15 10.76
N PHE A 586 -13.57 6.97 9.63
CA PHE A 586 -14.82 6.21 9.58
C PHE A 586 -14.47 4.72 9.51
N THR A 587 -14.48 4.07 10.66
CA THR A 587 -14.14 2.65 10.81
C THR A 587 -15.41 1.85 11.10
N GLY A 588 -16.28 1.73 10.07
CA GLY A 588 -17.55 1.02 10.23
C GLY A 588 -18.47 1.69 11.24
N TYR A 589 -19.41 0.93 11.77
CA TYR A 589 -20.56 1.43 12.48
C TYR A 589 -20.28 2.15 13.81
N PHE A 590 -19.14 2.00 14.41
CA PHE A 590 -18.64 2.69 15.61
C PHE A 590 -17.20 2.26 15.86
N ASP A 591 -16.49 2.99 16.66
CA ASP A 591 -15.10 2.77 17.13
C ASP A 591 -14.74 1.32 17.56
N ALA A 592 -15.63 0.36 17.39
CA ALA A 592 -15.55 -0.98 17.97
C ALA A 592 -15.40 -2.12 16.95
N ALA A 593 -15.46 -1.85 15.64
CA ALA A 593 -15.28 -2.93 14.66
C ALA A 593 -13.86 -2.90 14.09
N PRO A 594 -12.98 -3.83 14.45
CA PRO A 594 -11.78 -4.07 13.66
C PRO A 594 -12.18 -4.42 12.23
N GLY A 595 -11.57 -3.80 11.23
CA GLY A 595 -11.82 -4.10 9.84
C GLY A 595 -12.90 -3.28 9.12
N GLY A 596 -13.56 -2.32 9.79
CA GLY A 596 -14.59 -1.47 9.17
C GLY A 596 -14.04 -0.30 8.35
N GLN A 597 -13.00 -0.48 7.54
CA GLN A 597 -12.41 0.57 6.73
C GLN A 597 -13.12 0.70 5.40
N THR A 598 -13.23 1.93 4.86
CA THR A 598 -13.93 2.18 3.61
C THR A 598 -13.45 3.45 2.91
N SER A 599 -14.00 3.72 1.72
CA SER A 599 -13.86 4.95 0.95
C SER A 599 -15.24 5.47 0.60
N LEU A 600 -15.42 6.79 0.56
CA LEU A 600 -16.64 7.42 0.06
C LEU A 600 -16.62 7.46 -1.47
N ALA A 601 -17.80 7.43 -2.09
CA ALA A 601 -17.96 7.55 -3.54
C ALA A 601 -17.81 9.00 -4.00
N VAL A 602 -16.60 9.53 -3.85
CA VAL A 602 -16.15 10.84 -4.27
C VAL A 602 -15.09 10.64 -5.36
N PHE A 603 -15.30 11.21 -6.54
CA PHE A 603 -14.50 10.95 -7.74
C PHE A 603 -14.02 12.26 -8.35
N PRO A 604 -12.89 12.82 -7.87
CA PRO A 604 -12.30 13.99 -8.48
C PRO A 604 -11.87 13.76 -9.93
N TYR A 605 -12.04 14.79 -10.77
CA TYR A 605 -11.47 14.83 -12.09
C TYR A 605 -10.16 15.60 -12.05
N TYR A 606 -9.07 14.86 -12.18
CA TYR A 606 -7.72 15.39 -12.16
C TYR A 606 -7.10 15.41 -13.56
N ARG A 607 -6.32 16.46 -13.82
CA ARG A 607 -5.44 16.56 -14.98
C ARG A 607 -4.01 16.78 -14.52
N HIS A 608 -3.07 15.95 -14.97
CA HIS A 608 -1.65 16.18 -14.74
C HIS A 608 -1.15 17.39 -15.50
N SER A 609 -0.21 18.13 -14.90
CA SER A 609 0.54 19.17 -15.56
C SER A 609 1.89 18.60 -16.01
N VAL A 610 2.11 18.51 -17.32
CA VAL A 610 3.32 17.92 -17.92
C VAL A 610 3.88 18.89 -18.94
N VAL A 611 5.14 19.29 -18.75
CA VAL A 611 5.92 20.10 -19.69
C VAL A 611 7.27 19.44 -19.91
N VAL A 612 7.52 18.95 -21.12
CA VAL A 612 8.75 18.23 -21.48
C VAL A 612 9.28 18.69 -22.84
N PRO A 613 10.60 18.62 -23.07
CA PRO A 613 11.14 18.81 -24.42
C PRO A 613 10.65 17.67 -25.31
N ALA A 614 10.28 17.96 -26.53
CA ALA A 614 9.80 16.97 -27.49
C ALA A 614 10.78 16.85 -28.68
N ALA A 615 10.98 15.62 -29.19
CA ALA A 615 11.66 15.40 -30.44
C ALA A 615 10.64 15.33 -31.58
N PHE A 616 10.87 16.11 -32.64
CA PHE A 616 9.87 16.33 -33.68
C PHE A 616 9.64 15.11 -34.61
N GLU A 617 10.56 14.19 -34.70
CA GLU A 617 10.54 13.12 -35.71
C GLU A 617 9.49 12.03 -35.51
N GLU A 618 8.78 12.00 -34.35
CA GLU A 618 7.86 10.90 -34.01
C GLU A 618 6.50 11.33 -33.39
N ILE A 619 6.09 12.59 -33.56
CA ILE A 619 4.74 12.99 -33.14
C ILE A 619 3.73 12.55 -34.19
N VAL A 620 3.26 11.33 -34.13
CA VAL A 620 2.17 10.86 -34.97
C VAL A 620 0.85 11.29 -34.34
N LEU A 621 0.30 12.40 -34.80
CA LEU A 621 -1.03 12.90 -34.44
C LEU A 621 -2.12 12.18 -35.26
N ASP A 622 -2.21 10.88 -35.21
CA ASP A 622 -3.31 10.13 -35.84
C ASP A 622 -4.27 9.67 -34.75
N GLY A 623 -5.56 9.87 -34.96
CA GLY A 623 -6.68 9.89 -34.04
C GLY A 623 -6.90 8.73 -33.04
N ASP A 624 -6.00 7.79 -32.90
CA ASP A 624 -6.00 6.77 -31.84
C ASP A 624 -4.94 7.09 -30.79
N LEU A 625 -5.39 7.64 -29.66
CA LEU A 625 -4.51 8.05 -28.54
C LEU A 625 -3.71 6.87 -27.95
N SER A 626 -4.18 5.65 -28.08
CA SER A 626 -3.49 4.45 -27.59
C SER A 626 -2.20 4.14 -28.36
N GLN A 627 -2.01 4.74 -29.54
CA GLN A 627 -0.82 4.56 -30.38
C GLN A 627 0.11 5.78 -30.40
N GLN A 628 -0.23 6.85 -29.68
CA GLN A 628 0.59 8.05 -29.66
C GLN A 628 1.81 7.86 -28.76
N ARG A 629 2.98 7.95 -29.34
CA ARG A 629 4.25 8.03 -28.64
C ARG A 629 4.83 9.41 -28.85
N ILE A 630 5.00 10.15 -27.75
CA ILE A 630 5.76 11.41 -27.77
C ILE A 630 7.17 11.05 -27.29
N ILE A 631 8.18 11.32 -28.10
CA ILE A 631 9.56 11.16 -27.68
C ILE A 631 9.98 12.39 -26.91
N VAL A 632 10.41 12.18 -25.68
CA VAL A 632 11.01 13.23 -24.86
C VAL A 632 12.39 13.54 -25.40
N GLY A 633 12.58 14.76 -25.89
CA GLY A 633 13.85 15.26 -26.37
C GLY A 633 14.85 15.55 -25.24
N ALA A 634 16.03 15.99 -25.60
CA ALA A 634 17.01 16.42 -24.62
C ALA A 634 16.62 17.79 -24.02
N ASP A 635 16.89 17.98 -22.74
CA ASP A 635 16.71 19.25 -22.02
C ASP A 635 17.81 20.28 -22.34
N SER A 636 18.78 19.92 -23.19
CA SER A 636 19.89 20.76 -23.61
C SER A 636 20.12 20.69 -25.11
N THR A 637 20.36 21.85 -25.72
CA THR A 637 20.63 22.00 -27.15
C THR A 637 21.99 22.67 -27.35
N THR A 638 22.84 22.04 -28.14
CA THR A 638 24.11 22.69 -28.58
C THR A 638 23.85 23.49 -29.83
N VAL A 639 24.15 24.80 -29.78
CA VAL A 639 24.01 25.72 -30.90
C VAL A 639 25.38 26.08 -31.53
N SER A 640 25.34 26.51 -32.79
CA SER A 640 26.55 26.89 -33.52
C SER A 640 27.30 28.04 -32.82
N GLN A 641 28.63 28.06 -32.99
CA GLN A 641 29.49 29.17 -32.56
C GLN A 641 29.18 30.47 -33.35
N GLU A 642 28.67 30.37 -34.56
CA GLU A 642 28.20 31.50 -35.35
C GLU A 642 26.82 31.96 -34.87
N ALA A 643 26.45 33.22 -35.07
CA ALA A 643 25.11 33.72 -34.81
C ALA A 643 24.07 32.96 -35.65
N GLY A 644 22.93 32.66 -35.07
CA GLY A 644 21.90 31.91 -35.76
C GLY A 644 20.58 31.80 -35.03
N GLN A 645 19.74 30.93 -35.53
CA GLN A 645 18.46 30.57 -34.92
C GLN A 645 18.42 29.03 -34.66
N ALA A 646 17.71 28.63 -33.62
CA ALA A 646 17.39 27.26 -33.34
C ALA A 646 15.90 27.13 -33.00
N GLU A 647 15.32 26.01 -33.37
CA GLU A 647 13.97 25.63 -32.99
C GLU A 647 14.01 24.58 -31.91
N VAL A 648 13.19 24.76 -30.86
CA VAL A 648 13.02 23.80 -29.77
C VAL A 648 11.54 23.47 -29.66
N TYR A 649 11.27 22.19 -29.68
CA TYR A 649 9.91 21.67 -29.54
C TYR A 649 9.63 21.33 -28.09
N VAL A 650 8.47 21.75 -27.58
CA VAL A 650 8.03 21.52 -26.21
C VAL A 650 6.63 20.94 -26.25
N PHE A 651 6.45 19.84 -25.55
CA PHE A 651 5.14 19.27 -25.28
C PHE A 651 4.64 19.80 -23.93
N ALA A 652 3.42 20.34 -23.90
CA ALA A 652 2.72 20.73 -22.69
C ALA A 652 1.25 20.33 -22.83
N ASN A 653 0.77 19.35 -22.04
CA ASN A 653 -0.59 18.81 -22.19
C ASN A 653 -1.70 19.86 -21.93
N ARG A 654 -1.39 20.95 -21.26
CA ARG A 654 -2.27 22.12 -21.03
C ARG A 654 -1.94 23.32 -21.90
N GLY A 655 -0.98 23.20 -22.84
CA GLY A 655 -0.41 24.27 -23.62
C GLY A 655 0.56 25.15 -22.83
N LEU A 656 1.52 25.76 -23.52
CA LEU A 656 2.46 26.70 -22.91
C LEU A 656 1.79 28.01 -22.62
N GLN A 657 1.83 28.47 -21.38
CA GLN A 657 1.22 29.72 -20.94
C GLN A 657 2.23 30.83 -20.70
N ALA A 658 3.46 30.49 -20.35
CA ALA A 658 4.49 31.43 -20.01
C ALA A 658 5.88 30.94 -20.40
N TYR A 659 6.78 31.90 -20.62
CA TYR A 659 8.20 31.65 -20.70
C TYR A 659 8.96 32.79 -20.02
N GLN A 660 10.13 32.49 -19.49
CA GLN A 660 11.03 33.49 -18.95
C GLN A 660 12.18 33.68 -19.94
N GLN A 661 12.39 34.89 -20.39
CA GLN A 661 13.55 35.22 -21.20
C GLN A 661 14.84 34.85 -20.46
N PRO A 662 15.84 34.34 -21.16
CA PRO A 662 17.13 34.04 -20.57
C PRO A 662 17.74 35.28 -19.90
N SER A 663 18.46 35.09 -18.80
CA SER A 663 19.24 36.15 -18.17
C SER A 663 20.42 36.60 -19.05
N GLU A 664 20.81 35.76 -19.98
CA GLU A 664 21.96 35.95 -20.89
C GLU A 664 21.50 36.64 -22.18
N GLU A 665 21.97 37.84 -22.41
CA GLU A 665 21.56 38.71 -23.55
C GLU A 665 21.84 38.11 -24.94
N TRP A 666 22.77 37.10 -25.01
CA TRP A 666 23.12 36.46 -26.26
C TRP A 666 22.12 35.44 -26.78
N LEU A 667 21.12 35.05 -25.96
CA LEU A 667 20.04 34.13 -26.33
C LEU A 667 18.71 34.88 -26.14
N ARG A 668 17.84 34.88 -27.16
CA ARG A 668 16.55 35.57 -27.15
C ARG A 668 15.46 34.70 -27.76
N ILE A 669 14.27 34.72 -27.18
CA ILE A 669 13.10 34.13 -27.79
C ILE A 669 12.48 35.16 -28.75
N THR A 670 12.24 34.73 -29.98
CA THR A 670 11.68 35.59 -31.04
C THR A 670 10.22 35.28 -31.36
N GLY A 671 9.70 34.14 -30.91
CA GLY A 671 8.29 33.73 -31.05
C GLY A 671 7.51 33.76 -29.73
N LYS A 672 6.19 33.94 -29.80
CA LYS A 672 5.32 33.71 -28.66
C LYS A 672 4.89 32.25 -28.65
N PRO A 673 4.87 31.57 -27.48
CA PRO A 673 4.24 30.26 -27.38
C PRO A 673 2.76 30.40 -27.77
N GLY A 674 2.26 29.37 -28.46
CA GLY A 674 0.84 29.20 -28.70
C GLY A 674 0.15 28.42 -27.57
N GLU A 675 -1.15 28.30 -27.65
CA GLU A 675 -1.94 27.45 -26.73
C GLU A 675 -2.00 25.99 -27.22
N TYR A 676 -0.95 25.52 -27.89
CA TYR A 676 -0.90 24.20 -28.49
C TYR A 676 -0.24 23.18 -27.55
N THR A 677 -0.70 21.94 -27.62
CA THR A 677 -0.12 20.82 -26.87
C THR A 677 1.35 20.58 -27.25
N VAL A 678 1.72 20.76 -28.51
CA VAL A 678 3.11 20.80 -28.98
C VAL A 678 3.38 22.18 -29.55
N ASP A 679 4.35 22.87 -29.01
CA ASP A 679 4.73 24.20 -29.43
C ASP A 679 6.18 24.25 -29.90
N THR A 680 6.45 25.15 -30.85
CA THR A 680 7.79 25.39 -31.35
C THR A 680 8.29 26.75 -30.86
N LEU A 681 9.36 26.72 -30.09
CA LEU A 681 10.04 27.95 -29.67
C LEU A 681 11.20 28.24 -30.60
N THR A 682 11.15 29.42 -31.25
CA THR A 682 12.29 29.91 -32.01
C THR A 682 13.16 30.78 -31.11
N VAL A 683 14.42 30.43 -31.01
CA VAL A 683 15.44 31.19 -30.27
C VAL A 683 16.49 31.74 -31.24
N GLU A 684 16.85 32.99 -31.05
CA GLU A 684 17.99 33.62 -31.72
C GLU A 684 19.17 33.69 -30.76
N TYR A 685 20.37 33.44 -31.25
CA TYR A 685 21.61 33.53 -30.49
C TYR A 685 22.70 34.27 -31.24
N ASP A 686 23.47 35.06 -30.49
CA ASP A 686 24.61 35.80 -31.03
C ASP A 686 25.82 34.86 -31.23
N ALA A 687 26.74 35.27 -32.07
CA ALA A 687 28.02 34.56 -32.25
C ALA A 687 28.78 34.45 -30.92
N LEU A 688 29.50 33.34 -30.76
CA LEU A 688 30.37 33.13 -29.59
C LEU A 688 31.50 34.18 -29.65
N PRO A 689 31.69 35.01 -28.61
CA PRO A 689 32.74 36.01 -28.59
C PRO A 689 34.16 35.45 -28.76
N GLU A 690 35.05 36.21 -29.35
CA GLU A 690 36.46 35.84 -29.45
C GLU A 690 37.05 35.70 -28.03
N GLY A 691 37.77 34.59 -27.77
CA GLY A 691 38.38 34.29 -26.48
C GLY A 691 37.44 33.61 -25.48
N ILE A 692 36.19 33.36 -25.85
CA ILE A 692 35.28 32.51 -25.08
C ILE A 692 35.18 31.13 -25.75
N ASP A 693 35.48 30.07 -25.03
CA ASP A 693 35.45 28.69 -25.58
C ASP A 693 34.06 28.06 -25.41
N ARG A 694 33.34 28.45 -24.36
CA ARG A 694 32.02 27.91 -24.07
C ARG A 694 31.17 28.89 -23.25
N ARG A 695 29.87 28.95 -23.55
CA ARG A 695 28.89 29.63 -22.72
C ARG A 695 27.58 28.84 -22.68
N GLU A 696 26.79 29.07 -21.65
CA GLU A 696 25.50 28.45 -21.47
C GLU A 696 24.45 29.51 -21.14
N ALA A 697 23.21 29.25 -21.53
CA ALA A 697 22.04 30.02 -21.11
C ALA A 697 20.88 29.06 -20.83
N THR A 698 20.00 29.45 -19.92
CA THR A 698 18.81 28.65 -19.59
C THR A 698 17.58 29.51 -19.87
N LEU A 699 16.66 28.95 -20.62
CA LEU A 699 15.32 29.42 -20.86
C LEU A 699 14.35 28.59 -20.04
N THR A 700 13.40 29.22 -19.34
CA THR A 700 12.37 28.48 -18.62
C THR A 700 11.02 28.66 -19.31
N VAL A 701 10.34 27.55 -19.57
CA VAL A 701 8.97 27.50 -20.11
C VAL A 701 8.02 26.91 -19.09
N SER A 702 6.73 27.27 -19.17
CA SER A 702 5.73 26.81 -18.17
C SER A 702 4.33 26.73 -18.79
N ASP A 703 3.55 25.76 -18.32
CA ASP A 703 2.09 25.69 -18.54
C ASP A 703 1.29 26.45 -17.45
N GLY A 704 1.99 27.24 -16.63
CA GLY A 704 1.42 27.97 -15.50
C GLY A 704 1.52 27.22 -14.17
N ILE A 705 1.88 25.94 -14.17
CA ILE A 705 2.02 25.08 -12.99
C ILE A 705 3.39 24.40 -12.97
N THR A 706 3.67 23.62 -14.00
CA THR A 706 4.97 22.95 -14.17
C THR A 706 5.90 23.83 -14.97
N THR A 707 7.18 23.89 -14.61
CA THR A 707 8.23 24.60 -15.30
C THR A 707 9.28 23.65 -15.82
N LEU A 708 9.78 23.95 -17.04
CA LEU A 708 10.86 23.20 -17.67
C LEU A 708 12.02 24.15 -17.98
N PRO A 709 13.22 23.94 -17.42
CA PRO A 709 14.42 24.62 -17.85
C PRO A 709 14.98 23.96 -19.11
N LEU A 710 15.18 24.73 -20.16
CA LEU A 710 15.85 24.33 -21.41
C LEU A 710 17.23 24.98 -21.46
N ARG A 711 18.26 24.18 -21.57
CA ARG A 711 19.66 24.64 -21.58
C ARG A 711 20.16 24.76 -23.01
N PHE A 712 20.79 25.89 -23.31
CA PHE A 712 21.47 26.16 -24.57
C PHE A 712 22.97 26.26 -24.32
N ILE A 713 23.73 25.44 -25.05
CA ILE A 713 25.17 25.35 -24.94
C ILE A 713 25.76 25.85 -26.27
N GLN A 714 26.61 26.85 -26.18
CA GLN A 714 27.38 27.32 -27.33
C GLN A 714 28.86 27.11 -27.01
N GLN A 715 29.55 26.35 -27.84
CA GLN A 715 30.98 26.08 -27.65
C GLN A 715 31.77 26.18 -28.93
N ARG A 716 33.02 26.59 -28.81
CA ARG A 716 33.92 26.67 -29.92
C ARG A 716 34.26 25.24 -30.42
N VAL A 717 34.08 25.03 -31.70
CA VAL A 717 34.54 23.85 -32.37
C VAL A 717 35.85 24.26 -33.06
N ASP A 718 36.97 23.76 -32.56
CA ASP A 718 38.24 23.92 -33.26
C ASP A 718 38.15 23.24 -34.62
N ILE A 719 37.89 24.03 -35.66
CA ILE A 719 38.15 23.57 -37.02
C ILE A 719 39.67 23.60 -37.12
N PRO A 720 40.34 22.45 -37.25
CA PRO A 720 41.80 22.46 -37.45
C PRO A 720 42.05 23.33 -38.68
N GLU A 721 42.84 24.43 -38.52
CA GLU A 721 43.28 25.22 -39.64
C GLU A 721 43.84 24.31 -40.70
N PRO A 722 43.47 24.49 -41.98
CA PRO A 722 44.12 23.72 -43.04
C PRO A 722 45.61 24.05 -42.99
N THR A 723 46.41 23.23 -42.34
CA THR A 723 47.87 23.29 -42.42
C THR A 723 48.20 23.26 -43.85
N GLY A 724 48.84 24.36 -44.33
CA GLY A 724 49.17 24.65 -45.73
C GLY A 724 49.71 23.40 -46.43
N ILE A 725 48.95 22.93 -47.37
CA ILE A 725 49.26 21.74 -48.14
C ILE A 725 50.21 22.14 -49.25
N ASN A 726 51.45 21.65 -49.16
CA ASN A 726 52.16 21.41 -50.34
C ASN A 726 51.44 20.37 -51.16
N ALA A 727 51.08 20.71 -52.40
CA ALA A 727 50.35 19.84 -53.31
C ALA A 727 51.09 18.51 -53.50
N VAL A 728 50.54 17.47 -52.89
CA VAL A 728 50.82 16.08 -53.29
C VAL A 728 49.52 15.58 -53.88
N GLU A 729 49.60 15.10 -55.12
CA GLU A 729 48.44 14.59 -55.86
C GLU A 729 47.63 13.58 -55.05
N PRO A 730 46.29 13.58 -55.17
CA PRO A 730 45.44 12.70 -54.40
C PRO A 730 45.47 11.29 -54.95
N GLU A 731 46.22 10.40 -54.32
CA GLU A 731 45.85 8.98 -54.41
C GLU A 731 44.52 8.80 -53.69
N ALA A 732 43.47 8.71 -54.48
CA ALA A 732 42.15 8.35 -54.05
C ALA A 732 42.13 6.94 -53.50
N ARG A 733 42.40 6.78 -52.21
CA ARG A 733 41.93 5.62 -51.46
C ARG A 733 40.57 5.99 -50.90
N SER A 734 39.54 5.57 -51.63
CA SER A 734 38.16 5.49 -51.10
C SER A 734 38.21 4.64 -49.83
N GLN A 735 38.02 5.26 -48.66
CA GLN A 735 37.76 4.48 -47.45
C GLN A 735 36.38 3.81 -47.66
N GLU A 736 36.44 2.52 -47.98
CA GLU A 736 35.24 1.71 -48.13
C GLU A 736 34.42 1.80 -46.86
N ARG A 737 33.19 2.23 -47.05
CA ARG A 737 32.16 2.25 -46.01
C ARG A 737 31.62 0.84 -45.86
N GLU A 738 31.84 0.20 -44.73
CA GLU A 738 31.30 -1.12 -44.42
C GLU A 738 29.99 -0.98 -43.63
N VAL A 739 28.98 -1.67 -44.09
CA VAL A 739 27.64 -1.66 -43.44
C VAL A 739 27.39 -3.07 -42.94
N TYR A 740 26.98 -3.18 -41.68
CA TYR A 740 26.62 -4.43 -41.02
C TYR A 740 25.19 -4.36 -40.50
N ASP A 741 24.46 -5.48 -40.58
CA ASP A 741 23.16 -5.61 -39.89
C ASP A 741 23.37 -5.80 -38.36
N VAL A 742 22.30 -5.82 -37.61
CA VAL A 742 22.30 -5.98 -36.14
C VAL A 742 22.84 -7.35 -35.69
N GLN A 743 22.93 -8.35 -36.61
CA GLN A 743 23.53 -9.64 -36.34
C GLN A 743 25.04 -9.66 -36.70
N GLY A 744 25.60 -8.52 -37.08
CA GLY A 744 27.02 -8.40 -37.46
C GLY A 744 27.37 -8.91 -38.86
N ARG A 745 26.39 -9.15 -39.73
CA ARG A 745 26.62 -9.59 -41.11
C ARG A 745 26.84 -8.38 -42.01
N ARG A 746 27.93 -8.42 -42.78
CA ARG A 746 28.25 -7.36 -43.74
C ARG A 746 27.21 -7.31 -44.84
N GLN A 747 26.66 -6.13 -45.11
CA GLN A 747 25.73 -5.88 -46.19
C GLN A 747 26.45 -5.38 -47.44
N PRO A 748 26.16 -5.90 -48.62
CA PRO A 748 26.74 -5.39 -49.87
C PRO A 748 26.31 -3.94 -50.12
N ASP A 749 27.22 -3.14 -50.66
CA ASP A 749 26.97 -1.76 -51.05
C ASP A 749 25.73 -1.66 -51.99
N GLY A 750 24.74 -0.88 -51.55
CA GLY A 750 23.56 -0.57 -52.36
C GLY A 750 22.25 -1.34 -51.99
N ILE A 751 22.28 -2.33 -51.11
CA ILE A 751 21.07 -3.07 -50.68
C ILE A 751 20.81 -2.76 -49.21
N ILE A 752 20.13 -1.65 -48.94
CA ILE A 752 19.69 -1.30 -47.61
C ILE A 752 18.18 -1.33 -47.60
N GLY A 753 17.59 -2.38 -47.02
CA GLY A 753 16.16 -2.44 -46.66
C GLY A 753 15.85 -1.54 -45.48
N ARG A 754 14.61 -1.54 -45.00
CA ARG A 754 14.26 -0.90 -43.72
C ARG A 754 14.88 -1.71 -42.57
N GLY A 755 15.62 -1.04 -41.68
CA GLY A 755 16.28 -1.69 -40.54
C GLY A 755 17.36 -0.84 -39.90
N ILE A 756 17.91 -1.34 -38.80
CA ILE A 756 19.04 -0.73 -38.08
C ILE A 756 20.33 -1.35 -38.62
N TYR A 757 21.28 -0.51 -38.97
CA TYR A 757 22.59 -0.92 -39.49
C TYR A 757 23.72 -0.26 -38.70
N VAL A 758 24.82 -0.95 -38.54
CA VAL A 758 26.08 -0.37 -38.05
C VAL A 758 26.95 -0.04 -39.22
N VAL A 759 27.24 1.22 -39.40
CA VAL A 759 28.17 1.70 -40.45
C VAL A 759 29.51 1.94 -39.83
N ARG A 760 30.53 1.24 -40.39
CA ARG A 760 31.92 1.43 -40.00
C ARG A 760 32.66 2.22 -41.09
N LYS A 761 33.32 3.28 -40.68
CA LYS A 761 34.17 4.10 -41.55
C LYS A 761 35.54 4.30 -40.87
N GLY A 762 36.50 3.51 -41.24
CA GLY A 762 37.80 3.49 -40.56
C GLY A 762 37.70 3.02 -39.12
N LYS A 763 38.08 3.88 -38.15
CA LYS A 763 37.98 3.58 -36.71
C LYS A 763 36.62 3.95 -36.10
N ASP A 764 35.83 4.69 -36.83
CA ASP A 764 34.54 5.19 -36.35
C ASP A 764 33.40 4.26 -36.76
N SER A 765 32.44 4.07 -35.87
CA SER A 765 31.23 3.35 -36.17
C SER A 765 30.02 4.11 -35.64
N TYR A 766 28.95 4.17 -36.45
CA TYR A 766 27.68 4.80 -36.07
C TYR A 766 26.50 3.94 -36.52
N LYS A 767 25.39 4.08 -35.83
CA LYS A 767 24.15 3.41 -36.21
C LYS A 767 23.43 4.20 -37.31
N LEU A 768 22.95 3.53 -38.32
CA LEU A 768 22.09 4.07 -39.36
C LEU A 768 20.72 3.38 -39.27
N LEU A 769 19.68 4.16 -39.12
CA LEU A 769 18.30 3.70 -39.25
C LEU A 769 17.82 4.04 -40.67
N LYS A 770 17.18 3.11 -41.37
CA LYS A 770 16.58 3.34 -42.69
C LYS A 770 15.19 2.73 -42.79
#